data_70454ea98e433e09b1827e5254a706b8
#
_entry.id   70454ea98e433e09b1827e5254a706b8
#
_cell.length_a   1.000
_cell.length_b   1.000
_cell.length_c   1.000
_cell.angle_alpha   90.00
_cell.angle_beta   90.00
_cell.angle_gamma   90.00
#
_symmetry.space_group_name_H-M   'P 1'
#
loop_
_entity.id
_entity.type
_entity.pdbx_description
1 polymer ?
#
loop_
_entity_poly.entity_id
_entity_poly.type
_entity_poly.pdbx_seq_one_letter_code
_entity_poly.pdbx_strand_id
1 'polypeptide(L)'
;MDLFSPVTDLRGVGPARAAALQRLGIFTLYDLLAYFPRDYEDRTNPVEIAQLQPGVPACFEALVVSQPVLRRIGKGRDVTNLTVADETGKLTLHYFNQPYIKTQLHYGQSYYFYGTLLEHGMQMANPAFEESGRPGTVTNRLLPVYPLTAGLSNRTLCACIRQAFSAAGALPELLPETVREQYGLCGVTEAYTSVHAPESWDALQRARKRLVFEEFFIFSAGLAVLRASRTDLHTIPYDTACMDAFFRALPFRLTGAQSGAIDQILRDLSSGHVMNRLVQGDVGSGKTMVAAAACFCAVKNGKQAAFMAPTEILAEQHEKTLSALLGPLGVHVLLLTGAKTPAQKRAAREKIASGEAQLIVGTHALISTGVEFHALGLVVADEQHRFGVAQRTRLTEKGDAPHLLVMSATPIPRTLALIAYGDLDVSVIAELPPGRRPVETFLVSEALRERLNGFIRKQCAGGHQVYVVCPAVEDGEENAMKSAEGWAQTLRDETFPELRVGLVHGQMKSAEKDAALSAFRAGDYDILVATTVVEVGVDVPNATLMVIENAERFGLSQLHQLRGRVGRGSAQSYCVLVSGTKNEETKKRLQALCKTTDGFKIAEQDLALRGPGDFFGSRQHGLPLLKVASLQMDLETLRDAQQAAAAVIQTADSLNAPELAPLKARVEALFTRQEVSLN
;
A
#
# COMPACT_ATOMS: atom_id res chain seq x y z
N MET A 1 20.32 -15.33 -30.94
CA MET A 1 20.54 -14.35 -29.85
C MET A 1 19.98 -14.95 -28.56
N ASP A 2 20.60 -14.69 -27.47
CA ASP A 2 20.09 -15.08 -26.15
C ASP A 2 19.11 -13.99 -25.62
N LEU A 3 18.23 -14.36 -24.69
CA LEU A 3 17.28 -13.45 -24.02
C LEU A 3 17.97 -12.23 -23.36
N PHE A 4 19.20 -12.41 -22.90
CA PHE A 4 19.99 -11.34 -22.28
C PHE A 4 20.90 -10.59 -23.26
N SER A 5 20.83 -10.87 -24.57
CA SER A 5 21.50 -10.09 -25.60
C SER A 5 21.03 -8.62 -25.54
N PRO A 6 21.93 -7.65 -25.80
CA PRO A 6 21.56 -6.23 -25.76
C PRO A 6 20.60 -5.87 -26.88
N VAL A 7 19.70 -4.90 -26.63
CA VAL A 7 18.72 -4.43 -27.64
C VAL A 7 19.37 -3.80 -28.88
N THR A 8 20.63 -3.43 -28.81
CA THR A 8 21.42 -2.89 -29.92
C THR A 8 21.65 -3.90 -31.04
N ASP A 9 21.49 -5.21 -30.77
CA ASP A 9 21.66 -6.27 -31.75
C ASP A 9 20.44 -6.40 -32.70
N LEU A 10 19.33 -5.74 -32.36
CA LEU A 10 18.13 -5.69 -33.17
C LEU A 10 18.33 -4.78 -34.40
N ARG A 11 17.83 -5.22 -35.56
CA ARG A 11 17.88 -4.41 -36.77
C ARG A 11 17.12 -3.09 -36.62
N GLY A 12 17.80 -1.99 -36.92
CA GLY A 12 17.22 -0.65 -36.85
C GLY A 12 17.28 0.01 -35.46
N VAL A 13 17.94 -0.62 -34.48
CA VAL A 13 18.22 -0.02 -33.18
C VAL A 13 19.65 0.56 -33.21
N GLY A 14 19.76 1.80 -33.72
CA GLY A 14 21.02 2.57 -33.65
C GLY A 14 21.17 3.29 -32.29
N PRO A 15 22.29 4.00 -32.08
CA PRO A 15 22.63 4.61 -30.78
C PRO A 15 21.52 5.51 -30.20
N ALA A 16 20.85 6.30 -31.03
CA ALA A 16 19.78 7.19 -30.58
C ALA A 16 18.53 6.43 -30.08
N ARG A 17 18.17 5.34 -30.75
CA ARG A 17 17.05 4.47 -30.31
C ARG A 17 17.43 3.65 -29.08
N ALA A 18 18.66 3.14 -29.03
CA ALA A 18 19.17 2.45 -27.84
C ALA A 18 19.12 3.36 -26.61
N ALA A 19 19.59 4.62 -26.72
CA ALA A 19 19.48 5.60 -25.64
C ALA A 19 18.02 5.90 -25.24
N ALA A 20 17.07 5.89 -26.19
CA ALA A 20 15.66 6.05 -25.89
C ALA A 20 15.08 4.83 -25.15
N LEU A 21 15.43 3.60 -25.55
CA LEU A 21 15.04 2.37 -24.86
C LEU A 21 15.65 2.31 -23.43
N GLN A 22 16.90 2.69 -23.26
CA GLN A 22 17.57 2.75 -21.95
C GLN A 22 16.86 3.70 -20.98
N ARG A 23 16.34 4.84 -21.45
CA ARG A 23 15.52 5.75 -20.61
C ARG A 23 14.24 5.09 -20.12
N LEU A 24 13.74 4.07 -20.79
CA LEU A 24 12.60 3.25 -20.36
C LEU A 24 13.01 2.04 -19.51
N GLY A 25 14.30 1.91 -19.17
CA GLY A 25 14.84 0.78 -18.42
C GLY A 25 15.01 -0.49 -19.26
N ILE A 26 15.04 -0.39 -20.60
CA ILE A 26 15.12 -1.51 -21.54
C ILE A 26 16.56 -1.61 -22.07
N PHE A 27 17.29 -2.64 -21.63
CA PHE A 27 18.70 -2.88 -21.98
C PHE A 27 18.86 -4.17 -22.80
N THR A 28 18.08 -5.21 -22.50
CA THR A 28 18.16 -6.54 -23.07
C THR A 28 16.89 -6.92 -23.84
N LEU A 29 16.95 -8.02 -24.59
CA LEU A 29 15.75 -8.58 -25.26
C LEU A 29 14.69 -9.00 -24.21
N TYR A 30 15.13 -9.54 -23.07
CA TYR A 30 14.21 -9.87 -21.97
C TYR A 30 13.50 -8.62 -21.42
N ASP A 31 14.22 -7.51 -21.18
CA ASP A 31 13.59 -6.28 -20.73
C ASP A 31 12.56 -5.77 -21.72
N LEU A 32 12.85 -5.89 -23.01
CA LEU A 32 11.96 -5.48 -24.09
C LEU A 32 10.69 -6.35 -24.15
N LEU A 33 10.81 -7.68 -24.00
CA LEU A 33 9.68 -8.60 -23.94
C LEU A 33 8.87 -8.45 -22.63
N ALA A 34 9.52 -8.07 -21.54
CA ALA A 34 8.88 -7.79 -20.25
C ALA A 34 8.41 -6.33 -20.12
N TYR A 35 8.43 -5.54 -21.21
CA TYR A 35 7.89 -4.18 -21.25
C TYR A 35 6.45 -4.24 -21.77
N PHE A 36 5.50 -4.37 -20.85
CA PHE A 36 4.10 -4.62 -21.18
C PHE A 36 3.35 -3.36 -21.64
N PRO A 37 2.32 -3.50 -22.52
CA PRO A 37 1.44 -2.41 -22.89
C PRO A 37 0.68 -1.85 -21.68
N ARG A 38 0.43 -0.54 -21.68
CA ARG A 38 -0.42 0.11 -20.69
C ARG A 38 -1.90 0.05 -21.05
N ASP A 39 -2.20 -0.11 -22.34
CA ASP A 39 -3.56 -0.06 -22.90
C ASP A 39 -3.62 -0.74 -24.25
N TYR A 40 -4.82 -0.95 -24.80
CA TYR A 40 -5.05 -1.53 -26.10
C TYR A 40 -6.09 -0.71 -26.88
N GLU A 41 -5.78 -0.42 -28.14
CA GLU A 41 -6.73 0.18 -29.06
C GLU A 41 -7.48 -0.95 -29.81
N ASP A 42 -8.79 -1.01 -29.64
CA ASP A 42 -9.63 -1.95 -30.39
C ASP A 42 -9.88 -1.41 -31.80
N ARG A 43 -9.33 -2.09 -32.77
CA ARG A 43 -9.51 -1.80 -34.21
C ARG A 43 -10.12 -2.98 -34.97
N THR A 44 -10.73 -3.94 -34.23
CA THR A 44 -11.25 -5.19 -34.82
C THR A 44 -12.61 -5.02 -35.49
N ASN A 45 -13.41 -4.06 -35.05
CA ASN A 45 -14.78 -3.86 -35.53
C ASN A 45 -14.90 -2.49 -36.21
N PRO A 46 -14.77 -2.38 -37.54
CA PRO A 46 -15.04 -1.13 -38.20
C PRO A 46 -16.52 -0.77 -38.09
N VAL A 47 -16.79 0.50 -37.73
CA VAL A 47 -18.15 1.06 -37.64
C VAL A 47 -18.44 1.93 -38.86
N GLU A 48 -19.69 2.22 -39.13
CA GLU A 48 -20.11 3.14 -40.19
C GLU A 48 -19.89 4.60 -39.76
N ILE A 49 -19.67 5.50 -40.74
CA ILE A 49 -19.42 6.93 -40.45
C ILE A 49 -20.57 7.54 -39.63
N ALA A 50 -21.83 7.13 -39.89
CA ALA A 50 -23.00 7.59 -39.13
C ALA A 50 -23.00 7.16 -37.66
N GLN A 51 -22.24 6.14 -37.28
CA GLN A 51 -22.17 5.62 -35.91
C GLN A 51 -21.02 6.22 -35.10
N LEU A 52 -20.15 7.02 -35.75
CA LEU A 52 -19.04 7.69 -35.07
C LEU A 52 -19.54 8.66 -34.01
N GLN A 53 -18.97 8.59 -32.82
CA GLN A 53 -19.31 9.46 -31.69
C GLN A 53 -18.17 10.46 -31.41
N PRO A 54 -18.47 11.75 -31.14
CA PRO A 54 -17.46 12.72 -30.77
C PRO A 54 -16.68 12.28 -29.51
N GLY A 55 -15.36 12.43 -29.55
CA GLY A 55 -14.48 12.08 -28.43
C GLY A 55 -14.19 10.58 -28.28
N VAL A 56 -14.89 9.68 -28.98
CA VAL A 56 -14.68 8.23 -28.90
C VAL A 56 -13.81 7.78 -30.10
N PRO A 57 -12.65 7.14 -29.87
CA PRO A 57 -11.84 6.55 -30.93
C PRO A 57 -12.57 5.40 -31.62
N ALA A 58 -12.57 5.37 -32.95
CA ALA A 58 -13.21 4.30 -33.70
C ALA A 58 -12.43 3.95 -34.99
N CYS A 59 -12.55 2.68 -35.41
CA CYS A 59 -12.11 2.21 -36.73
C CYS A 59 -13.29 2.25 -37.70
N PHE A 60 -13.08 2.71 -38.95
CA PHE A 60 -14.09 2.71 -39.99
C PHE A 60 -13.43 2.51 -41.36
N GLU A 61 -14.17 1.94 -42.30
CA GLU A 61 -13.75 1.81 -43.69
C GLU A 61 -14.43 2.91 -44.52
N ALA A 62 -13.66 3.61 -45.35
CA ALA A 62 -14.22 4.64 -46.22
C ALA A 62 -13.45 4.82 -47.52
N LEU A 63 -14.17 5.22 -48.55
CA LEU A 63 -13.64 5.58 -49.86
C LEU A 63 -13.15 7.03 -49.85
N VAL A 64 -11.95 7.28 -50.41
CA VAL A 64 -11.48 8.67 -50.63
C VAL A 64 -12.22 9.30 -51.79
N VAL A 65 -13.12 10.24 -51.47
CA VAL A 65 -14.02 10.91 -52.48
C VAL A 65 -13.56 12.31 -52.88
N SER A 66 -12.43 12.79 -52.35
CA SER A 66 -11.79 14.05 -52.82
C SER A 66 -10.27 13.86 -52.94
N GLN A 67 -9.65 14.62 -53.86
CA GLN A 67 -8.18 14.63 -53.88
C GLN A 67 -7.61 15.31 -52.65
N PRO A 68 -6.52 14.78 -52.06
CA PRO A 68 -5.85 15.40 -50.92
C PRO A 68 -5.27 16.77 -51.29
N VAL A 69 -5.70 17.83 -50.60
CA VAL A 69 -5.29 19.22 -50.84
C VAL A 69 -4.39 19.69 -49.72
N LEU A 70 -3.13 20.01 -50.03
CA LEU A 70 -2.19 20.61 -49.11
C LEU A 70 -2.41 22.11 -49.02
N ARG A 71 -2.63 22.65 -47.82
CA ARG A 71 -2.74 24.09 -47.53
C ARG A 71 -1.73 24.50 -46.47
N ARG A 72 -1.10 25.65 -46.65
CA ARG A 72 -0.24 26.29 -45.62
C ARG A 72 -1.08 27.16 -44.70
N ILE A 73 -0.99 26.90 -43.42
CA ILE A 73 -1.66 27.67 -42.35
C ILE A 73 -0.59 28.36 -41.51
N GLY A 74 -0.12 29.55 -41.96
CA GLY A 74 0.90 30.30 -41.23
C GLY A 74 2.34 29.82 -41.39
N LYS A 75 3.29 30.40 -40.64
CA LYS A 75 4.71 30.07 -40.73
C LYS A 75 4.96 28.65 -40.20
N GLY A 76 5.28 27.71 -41.11
CA GLY A 76 5.75 26.36 -40.78
C GLY A 76 4.65 25.35 -40.39
N ARG A 77 3.38 25.63 -40.68
CA ARG A 77 2.27 24.69 -40.46
C ARG A 77 1.57 24.35 -41.76
N ASP A 78 1.62 23.10 -42.15
CA ASP A 78 0.93 22.54 -43.30
C ASP A 78 -0.26 21.71 -42.85
N VAL A 79 -1.38 21.74 -43.58
CA VAL A 79 -2.51 20.84 -43.38
C VAL A 79 -2.90 20.22 -44.73
N THR A 80 -3.02 18.90 -44.73
CA THR A 80 -3.58 18.16 -45.88
C THR A 80 -5.02 17.80 -45.56
N ASN A 81 -5.96 18.27 -46.36
CA ASN A 81 -7.39 18.01 -46.19
C ASN A 81 -7.87 17.07 -47.28
N LEU A 82 -8.73 16.13 -46.92
CA LEU A 82 -9.44 15.26 -47.86
C LEU A 82 -10.78 14.85 -47.25
N THR A 83 -11.71 14.45 -48.11
CA THR A 83 -13.01 13.92 -47.72
C THR A 83 -13.08 12.47 -48.05
N VAL A 84 -13.59 11.69 -47.09
CA VAL A 84 -13.87 10.26 -47.23
C VAL A 84 -15.36 10.02 -47.05
N ALA A 85 -15.89 8.96 -47.62
CA ALA A 85 -17.30 8.59 -47.51
C ALA A 85 -17.46 7.05 -47.46
N ASP A 86 -18.49 6.63 -46.79
CA ASP A 86 -19.10 5.31 -46.87
C ASP A 86 -20.55 5.43 -47.37
N GLU A 87 -21.33 4.36 -47.25
CA GLU A 87 -22.75 4.36 -47.64
C GLU A 87 -23.63 5.22 -46.73
N THR A 88 -23.16 5.55 -45.52
CA THR A 88 -23.93 6.20 -44.45
C THR A 88 -23.61 7.68 -44.27
N GLY A 89 -22.42 8.15 -44.75
CA GLY A 89 -22.05 9.54 -44.54
C GLY A 89 -20.74 9.96 -45.18
N LYS A 90 -20.37 11.23 -44.93
CA LYS A 90 -19.11 11.84 -45.35
C LYS A 90 -18.37 12.41 -44.14
N LEU A 91 -17.04 12.29 -44.15
CA LEU A 91 -16.14 12.75 -43.11
C LEU A 91 -14.97 13.52 -43.72
N THR A 92 -14.62 14.67 -43.13
CA THR A 92 -13.42 15.43 -43.55
C THR A 92 -12.23 15.06 -42.65
N LEU A 93 -11.13 14.67 -43.28
CA LEU A 93 -9.88 14.33 -42.57
C LEU A 93 -8.89 15.48 -42.71
N HIS A 94 -8.25 15.84 -41.58
CA HIS A 94 -7.23 16.86 -41.48
C HIS A 94 -5.91 16.25 -41.00
N TYR A 95 -4.86 16.32 -41.83
CA TYR A 95 -3.54 15.88 -41.46
C TYR A 95 -2.59 17.05 -41.27
N PHE A 96 -2.22 17.35 -40.06
CA PHE A 96 -1.35 18.47 -39.70
C PHE A 96 0.12 18.07 -39.80
N ASN A 97 0.94 18.90 -40.51
CA ASN A 97 2.38 18.71 -40.69
C ASN A 97 2.76 17.37 -41.33
N GLN A 98 1.88 16.84 -42.19
CA GLN A 98 2.06 15.55 -42.87
C GLN A 98 1.86 15.68 -44.39
N PRO A 99 2.75 16.40 -45.13
CA PRO A 99 2.59 16.65 -46.57
C PRO A 99 2.65 15.36 -47.39
N TYR A 100 3.27 14.28 -46.85
CA TYR A 100 3.37 12.99 -47.51
C TYR A 100 2.03 12.25 -47.70
N ILE A 101 1.00 12.62 -46.94
CA ILE A 101 -0.37 12.09 -47.04
C ILE A 101 -0.93 12.22 -48.48
N LYS A 102 -0.58 13.32 -49.16
CA LYS A 102 -0.97 13.54 -50.55
C LYS A 102 -0.51 12.43 -51.52
N THR A 103 0.60 11.73 -51.20
CA THR A 103 1.14 10.67 -52.03
C THR A 103 0.76 9.27 -51.53
N GLN A 104 0.11 9.15 -50.39
CA GLN A 104 -0.26 7.87 -49.80
C GLN A 104 -1.76 7.57 -49.89
N LEU A 105 -2.61 8.59 -49.83
CA LEU A 105 -4.06 8.45 -49.98
C LEU A 105 -4.47 8.85 -51.39
N HIS A 106 -5.11 7.93 -52.09
CA HIS A 106 -5.48 8.09 -53.51
C HIS A 106 -6.99 8.20 -53.66
N TYR A 107 -7.41 9.15 -54.48
CA TYR A 107 -8.82 9.30 -54.87
C TYR A 107 -9.36 8.02 -55.52
N GLY A 108 -10.55 7.58 -55.08
CA GLY A 108 -11.20 6.38 -55.59
C GLY A 108 -10.73 5.09 -54.96
N GLN A 109 -9.86 5.13 -53.95
CA GLN A 109 -9.43 3.94 -53.19
C GLN A 109 -10.03 3.92 -51.79
N SER A 110 -10.32 2.71 -51.28
CA SER A 110 -10.82 2.47 -49.93
C SER A 110 -9.71 2.22 -48.92
N TYR A 111 -9.84 2.79 -47.77
CA TYR A 111 -8.91 2.66 -46.65
C TYR A 111 -9.67 2.45 -45.33
N TYR A 112 -9.04 1.70 -44.45
CA TYR A 112 -9.41 1.71 -43.05
C TYR A 112 -8.77 2.90 -42.36
N PHE A 113 -9.57 3.63 -41.58
CA PHE A 113 -9.14 4.76 -40.78
C PHE A 113 -9.39 4.47 -39.30
N TYR A 114 -8.51 4.97 -38.43
CA TYR A 114 -8.70 4.94 -36.99
C TYR A 114 -8.37 6.29 -36.39
N GLY A 115 -9.30 6.85 -35.63
CA GLY A 115 -9.14 8.15 -34.99
C GLY A 115 -10.37 8.55 -34.19
N THR A 116 -10.37 9.81 -33.71
CA THR A 116 -11.43 10.36 -32.88
C THR A 116 -12.14 11.49 -33.62
N LEU A 117 -13.47 11.44 -33.67
CA LEU A 117 -14.31 12.50 -34.22
C LEU A 117 -14.19 13.75 -33.34
N LEU A 118 -14.00 14.94 -33.95
CA LEU A 118 -13.96 16.20 -33.23
C LEU A 118 -15.36 16.58 -32.70
N GLU A 119 -15.40 17.36 -31.63
CA GLU A 119 -16.66 17.77 -31.01
C GLU A 119 -17.58 18.61 -31.93
N HIS A 120 -17.00 19.27 -32.93
CA HIS A 120 -17.74 20.12 -33.85
C HIS A 120 -17.58 19.64 -35.30
N GLY A 121 -18.70 19.14 -35.85
CA GLY A 121 -18.80 18.73 -37.25
C GLY A 121 -18.21 17.33 -37.52
N MET A 122 -18.53 16.82 -38.74
CA MET A 122 -18.01 15.53 -39.22
C MET A 122 -16.54 15.69 -39.67
N GLN A 123 -15.64 15.83 -38.71
CA GLN A 123 -14.21 16.08 -38.94
C GLN A 123 -13.34 15.24 -38.01
N MET A 124 -12.18 14.81 -38.51
CA MET A 124 -11.21 14.03 -37.73
C MET A 124 -9.78 14.53 -37.99
N ALA A 125 -8.97 14.60 -36.94
CA ALA A 125 -7.60 15.09 -37.00
C ALA A 125 -6.58 13.92 -36.94
N ASN A 126 -5.65 13.87 -37.89
CA ASN A 126 -4.55 12.90 -37.97
C ASN A 126 -4.97 11.44 -37.76
N PRO A 127 -6.04 10.91 -38.37
CA PRO A 127 -6.37 9.50 -38.22
C PRO A 127 -5.24 8.61 -38.78
N ALA A 128 -4.98 7.49 -38.12
CA ALA A 128 -4.17 6.44 -38.71
C ALA A 128 -4.95 5.80 -39.88
N PHE A 129 -4.25 5.32 -40.91
CA PHE A 129 -4.89 4.69 -42.04
C PHE A 129 -4.09 3.52 -42.59
N GLU A 130 -4.78 2.61 -43.29
CA GLU A 130 -4.24 1.45 -43.99
C GLU A 130 -5.09 1.12 -45.21
N GLU A 131 -4.48 0.68 -46.29
CA GLU A 131 -5.18 0.35 -47.53
C GLU A 131 -6.10 -0.87 -47.35
N SER A 132 -7.35 -0.77 -47.78
CA SER A 132 -8.31 -1.86 -47.71
C SER A 132 -7.87 -3.03 -48.59
N GLY A 133 -7.99 -4.28 -48.07
CA GLY A 133 -7.60 -5.49 -48.80
C GLY A 133 -6.17 -5.97 -48.57
N ARG A 134 -5.34 -5.26 -47.79
CA ARG A 134 -4.07 -5.81 -47.29
C ARG A 134 -4.21 -6.40 -45.91
N PRO A 135 -3.54 -7.55 -45.58
CA PRO A 135 -3.59 -8.10 -44.20
C PRO A 135 -3.06 -7.05 -43.22
N GLY A 136 -3.93 -6.65 -42.30
CA GLY A 136 -3.74 -5.51 -41.44
C GLY A 136 -2.49 -5.58 -40.56
N THR A 137 -1.66 -4.55 -40.66
CA THR A 137 -0.62 -4.28 -39.66
C THR A 137 -1.09 -3.25 -38.62
N VAL A 138 -2.15 -2.51 -38.94
CA VAL A 138 -2.66 -1.37 -38.14
C VAL A 138 -4.16 -1.50 -37.88
N THR A 139 -4.91 -2.21 -38.70
CA THR A 139 -6.36 -2.39 -38.62
C THR A 139 -6.74 -3.84 -38.44
N ASN A 140 -7.97 -4.12 -38.03
CA ASN A 140 -8.52 -5.47 -37.78
C ASN A 140 -7.74 -6.25 -36.71
N ARG A 141 -7.32 -5.56 -35.65
CA ARG A 141 -6.59 -6.14 -34.52
C ARG A 141 -6.72 -5.29 -33.25
N LEU A 142 -6.43 -5.89 -32.13
CA LEU A 142 -6.12 -5.18 -30.89
C LEU A 142 -4.67 -4.69 -30.99
N LEU A 143 -4.48 -3.36 -30.96
CA LEU A 143 -3.14 -2.77 -31.06
C LEU A 143 -2.64 -2.41 -29.65
N PRO A 144 -1.51 -2.95 -29.19
CA PRO A 144 -0.94 -2.61 -27.90
C PRO A 144 -0.40 -1.17 -27.89
N VAL A 145 -0.70 -0.43 -26.81
CA VAL A 145 -0.24 0.94 -26.57
C VAL A 145 0.76 0.92 -25.43
N TYR A 146 2.01 1.30 -25.71
CA TYR A 146 3.10 1.30 -24.73
C TYR A 146 3.32 2.69 -24.13
N PRO A 147 3.82 2.79 -22.88
CA PRO A 147 4.43 4.02 -22.41
C PRO A 147 5.61 4.40 -23.29
N LEU A 148 5.69 5.66 -23.70
CA LEU A 148 6.70 6.14 -24.66
C LEU A 148 7.58 7.23 -24.05
N THR A 149 8.77 7.42 -24.67
CA THR A 149 9.68 8.53 -24.39
C THR A 149 10.00 9.31 -25.68
N ALA A 150 10.55 10.51 -25.53
CA ALA A 150 10.94 11.32 -26.68
C ALA A 150 11.92 10.56 -27.61
N GLY A 151 11.61 10.57 -28.91
CA GLY A 151 12.37 9.88 -29.94
C GLY A 151 11.99 8.41 -30.19
N LEU A 152 10.98 7.87 -29.50
CA LEU A 152 10.48 6.51 -29.72
C LEU A 152 8.98 6.53 -30.04
N SER A 153 8.56 5.88 -31.13
CA SER A 153 7.15 5.73 -31.48
C SER A 153 6.63 4.34 -31.11
N ASN A 154 5.31 4.23 -30.86
CA ASN A 154 4.64 2.94 -30.58
C ASN A 154 4.91 1.91 -31.69
N ARG A 155 4.84 2.34 -32.95
CA ARG A 155 5.15 1.50 -34.13
C ARG A 155 6.57 0.95 -34.09
N THR A 156 7.55 1.77 -33.71
CA THR A 156 8.96 1.36 -33.59
C THR A 156 9.12 0.33 -32.48
N LEU A 157 8.50 0.56 -31.33
CA LEU A 157 8.58 -0.35 -30.19
C LEU A 157 7.93 -1.70 -30.50
N CYS A 158 6.74 -1.72 -31.11
CA CYS A 158 6.10 -2.95 -31.58
C CYS A 158 6.97 -3.72 -32.60
N ALA A 159 7.69 -3.01 -33.48
CA ALA A 159 8.60 -3.65 -34.43
C ALA A 159 9.82 -4.27 -33.72
N CYS A 160 10.39 -3.60 -32.72
CA CYS A 160 11.49 -4.13 -31.91
C CYS A 160 11.05 -5.38 -31.13
N ILE A 161 9.86 -5.35 -30.50
CA ILE A 161 9.30 -6.48 -29.75
C ILE A 161 9.09 -7.70 -30.65
N ARG A 162 8.53 -7.53 -31.85
CA ARG A 162 8.39 -8.63 -32.82
C ARG A 162 9.73 -9.23 -33.21
N GLN A 163 10.75 -8.42 -33.44
CA GLN A 163 12.09 -8.90 -33.70
C GLN A 163 12.68 -9.65 -32.50
N ALA A 164 12.46 -9.16 -31.30
CA ALA A 164 12.91 -9.82 -30.07
C ALA A 164 12.29 -11.21 -29.89
N PHE A 165 10.99 -11.39 -30.16
CA PHE A 165 10.36 -12.72 -30.16
C PHE A 165 11.01 -13.68 -31.15
N SER A 166 11.30 -13.20 -32.38
CA SER A 166 11.94 -14.03 -33.41
C SER A 166 13.39 -14.36 -33.06
N ALA A 167 14.07 -13.54 -32.28
CA ALA A 167 15.49 -13.66 -31.98
C ALA A 167 15.79 -14.40 -30.65
N ALA A 168 14.91 -14.27 -29.67
CA ALA A 168 15.15 -14.73 -28.30
C ALA A 168 14.90 -16.24 -28.06
N GLY A 169 14.27 -16.95 -29.02
CA GLY A 169 13.91 -18.36 -28.86
C GLY A 169 12.76 -18.57 -27.83
N ALA A 170 12.74 -19.74 -27.23
CA ALA A 170 11.70 -20.10 -26.24
C ALA A 170 11.93 -19.39 -24.90
N LEU A 171 10.87 -18.82 -24.35
CA LEU A 171 10.89 -18.27 -23.01
C LEU A 171 10.92 -19.40 -21.97
N PRO A 172 11.71 -19.29 -20.88
CA PRO A 172 11.73 -20.29 -19.84
C PRO A 172 10.40 -20.33 -19.10
N GLU A 173 9.81 -21.52 -18.95
CA GLU A 173 8.61 -21.71 -18.12
C GLU A 173 9.01 -21.70 -16.65
N LEU A 174 8.37 -20.83 -15.87
CA LEU A 174 8.66 -20.66 -14.44
C LEU A 174 7.63 -21.37 -13.57
N LEU A 175 6.41 -21.59 -14.06
CA LEU A 175 5.35 -22.28 -13.32
C LEU A 175 5.40 -23.79 -13.57
N PRO A 176 5.39 -24.62 -12.52
CA PRO A 176 5.22 -26.07 -12.67
C PRO A 176 3.98 -26.43 -13.49
N GLU A 177 4.05 -27.51 -14.25
CA GLU A 177 2.92 -27.96 -15.08
C GLU A 177 1.67 -28.23 -14.25
N THR A 178 1.82 -28.86 -13.10
CA THR A 178 0.73 -29.13 -12.15
C THR A 178 0.02 -27.86 -11.70
N VAL A 179 0.76 -26.77 -11.49
CA VAL A 179 0.18 -25.46 -11.14
C VAL A 179 -0.58 -24.87 -12.33
N ARG A 180 -0.01 -24.94 -13.53
CA ARG A 180 -0.66 -24.43 -14.74
C ARG A 180 -1.98 -25.15 -15.03
N GLU A 181 -2.01 -26.46 -14.90
CA GLU A 181 -3.22 -27.27 -15.09
C GLU A 181 -4.27 -26.97 -14.02
N GLN A 182 -3.89 -26.94 -12.74
CA GLN A 182 -4.79 -26.69 -11.62
C GLN A 182 -5.52 -25.35 -11.75
N TYR A 183 -4.84 -24.29 -12.19
CA TYR A 183 -5.40 -22.93 -12.28
C TYR A 183 -5.81 -22.51 -13.70
N GLY A 184 -5.74 -23.44 -14.66
CA GLY A 184 -6.14 -23.20 -16.06
C GLY A 184 -5.33 -22.07 -16.71
N LEU A 185 -3.99 -22.11 -16.57
CA LEU A 185 -3.08 -21.09 -17.05
C LEU A 185 -2.42 -21.53 -18.37
N CYS A 186 -2.36 -20.63 -19.35
CA CYS A 186 -1.67 -20.87 -20.61
C CYS A 186 -0.13 -20.91 -20.43
N GLY A 187 0.60 -21.42 -21.42
CA GLY A 187 2.05 -21.43 -21.43
C GLY A 187 2.66 -20.03 -21.50
N VAL A 188 3.91 -19.89 -21.06
CA VAL A 188 4.61 -18.60 -21.00
C VAL A 188 4.73 -17.94 -22.38
N THR A 189 5.06 -18.70 -23.42
CA THR A 189 5.20 -18.17 -24.79
C THR A 189 3.87 -17.65 -25.33
N GLU A 190 2.77 -18.39 -25.12
CA GLU A 190 1.42 -17.94 -25.48
C GLU A 190 1.05 -16.65 -24.75
N ALA A 191 1.32 -16.57 -23.44
CA ALA A 191 1.01 -15.39 -22.65
C ALA A 191 1.73 -14.13 -23.15
N TYR A 192 3.04 -14.22 -23.33
CA TYR A 192 3.82 -13.08 -23.84
C TYR A 192 3.42 -12.70 -25.26
N THR A 193 3.19 -13.67 -26.15
CA THR A 193 2.75 -13.39 -27.52
C THR A 193 1.39 -12.70 -27.53
N SER A 194 0.43 -13.22 -26.77
CA SER A 194 -0.94 -12.66 -26.73
C SER A 194 -1.02 -11.29 -26.06
N VAL A 195 -0.13 -10.95 -25.13
CA VAL A 195 -0.09 -9.59 -24.56
C VAL A 195 0.48 -8.58 -25.56
N HIS A 196 1.47 -8.95 -26.35
CA HIS A 196 2.10 -8.04 -27.31
C HIS A 196 1.42 -8.02 -28.69
N ALA A 197 0.67 -9.06 -29.04
CA ALA A 197 -0.06 -9.19 -30.30
C ALA A 197 -1.35 -10.00 -30.09
N PRO A 198 -2.32 -9.49 -29.34
CA PRO A 198 -3.53 -10.22 -29.03
C PRO A 198 -4.39 -10.46 -30.27
N GLU A 199 -4.86 -11.69 -30.44
CA GLU A 199 -5.81 -12.07 -31.50
C GLU A 199 -7.25 -11.72 -31.13
N SER A 200 -7.57 -11.73 -29.83
CA SER A 200 -8.90 -11.40 -29.28
C SER A 200 -8.77 -10.91 -27.84
N TRP A 201 -9.84 -10.27 -27.34
CA TRP A 201 -9.94 -9.89 -25.94
C TRP A 201 -9.84 -11.09 -24.99
N ASP A 202 -10.43 -12.23 -25.34
CA ASP A 202 -10.36 -13.44 -24.53
C ASP A 202 -8.94 -14.01 -24.45
N ALA A 203 -8.19 -14.01 -25.57
CA ALA A 203 -6.78 -14.41 -25.57
C ALA A 203 -5.93 -13.48 -24.70
N LEU A 204 -6.20 -12.16 -24.77
CA LEU A 204 -5.53 -11.16 -23.95
C LEU A 204 -5.83 -11.37 -22.45
N GLN A 205 -7.08 -11.63 -22.09
CA GLN A 205 -7.46 -11.88 -20.69
C GLN A 205 -6.80 -13.14 -20.13
N ARG A 206 -6.76 -14.24 -20.90
CA ARG A 206 -6.04 -15.46 -20.49
C ARG A 206 -4.55 -15.21 -20.29
N ALA A 207 -3.94 -14.49 -21.22
CA ALA A 207 -2.53 -14.11 -21.16
C ALA A 207 -2.23 -13.23 -19.94
N ARG A 208 -3.08 -12.21 -19.69
CA ARG A 208 -2.94 -11.33 -18.53
C ARG A 208 -3.08 -12.11 -17.21
N LYS A 209 -4.11 -12.98 -17.08
CA LYS A 209 -4.28 -13.85 -15.92
C LYS A 209 -3.02 -14.66 -15.63
N ARG A 210 -2.41 -15.26 -16.68
CA ARG A 210 -1.18 -16.04 -16.54
C ARG A 210 0.00 -15.20 -16.05
N LEU A 211 0.21 -14.01 -16.59
CA LEU A 211 1.34 -13.14 -16.21
C LEU A 211 1.15 -12.57 -14.79
N VAL A 212 -0.06 -12.18 -14.43
CA VAL A 212 -0.41 -11.73 -13.07
C VAL A 212 -0.17 -12.84 -12.05
N PHE A 213 -0.63 -14.05 -12.36
CA PHE A 213 -0.40 -15.22 -11.50
C PHE A 213 1.09 -15.50 -11.32
N GLU A 214 1.88 -15.45 -12.39
CA GLU A 214 3.33 -15.67 -12.33
C GLU A 214 4.04 -14.62 -11.44
N GLU A 215 3.72 -13.34 -11.60
CA GLU A 215 4.31 -12.30 -10.76
C GLU A 215 4.05 -12.54 -9.27
N PHE A 216 2.80 -12.87 -8.92
CA PHE A 216 2.44 -13.17 -7.53
C PHE A 216 3.02 -14.49 -7.03
N PHE A 217 3.10 -15.50 -7.89
CA PHE A 217 3.66 -16.80 -7.54
C PHE A 217 5.16 -16.70 -7.24
N ILE A 218 5.95 -16.04 -8.09
CA ILE A 218 7.39 -15.85 -7.88
C ILE A 218 7.63 -15.10 -6.57
N PHE A 219 6.88 -14.04 -6.32
CA PHE A 219 6.98 -13.28 -5.09
C PHE A 219 6.62 -14.12 -3.86
N SER A 220 5.50 -14.84 -3.92
CA SER A 220 5.03 -15.71 -2.83
C SER A 220 5.97 -16.89 -2.58
N ALA A 221 6.56 -17.47 -3.61
CA ALA A 221 7.57 -18.52 -3.49
C ALA A 221 8.82 -18.01 -2.79
N GLY A 222 9.29 -16.81 -3.13
CA GLY A 222 10.41 -16.19 -2.44
C GLY A 222 10.14 -15.92 -0.97
N LEU A 223 8.96 -15.42 -0.63
CA LEU A 223 8.57 -15.25 0.77
C LEU A 223 8.47 -16.59 1.51
N ALA A 224 7.96 -17.63 0.86
CA ALA A 224 7.89 -18.96 1.45
C ALA A 224 9.29 -19.56 1.72
N VAL A 225 10.24 -19.36 0.79
CA VAL A 225 11.65 -19.75 1.00
C VAL A 225 12.28 -18.98 2.17
N LEU A 226 12.06 -17.68 2.26
CA LEU A 226 12.55 -16.88 3.40
C LEU A 226 11.95 -17.33 4.73
N ARG A 227 10.68 -17.75 4.74
CA ARG A 227 10.06 -18.33 5.93
C ARG A 227 10.68 -19.67 6.29
N ALA A 228 10.85 -20.57 5.32
CA ALA A 228 11.46 -21.88 5.53
C ALA A 228 12.88 -21.77 6.11
N SER A 229 13.71 -20.86 5.58
CA SER A 229 15.07 -20.66 6.11
C SER A 229 15.11 -20.12 7.55
N ARG A 230 14.02 -19.49 8.03
CA ARG A 230 13.90 -19.05 9.43
C ARG A 230 13.34 -20.11 10.35
N THR A 231 12.50 -21.02 9.85
CA THR A 231 12.06 -22.20 10.63
C THR A 231 13.22 -23.14 10.95
N ASP A 232 14.36 -23.02 10.28
CA ASP A 232 15.59 -23.74 10.62
C ASP A 232 16.29 -23.17 11.88
N LEU A 233 15.89 -21.97 12.36
CA LEU A 233 16.37 -21.42 13.62
C LEU A 233 15.63 -22.08 14.80
N HIS A 234 16.28 -23.04 15.44
CA HIS A 234 15.73 -23.73 16.62
C HIS A 234 15.91 -22.89 17.88
N THR A 235 14.89 -22.86 18.71
CA THR A 235 14.92 -22.27 20.06
C THR A 235 14.34 -23.27 21.06
N ILE A 236 14.54 -23.01 22.34
CA ILE A 236 13.98 -23.85 23.40
C ILE A 236 12.46 -23.64 23.43
N PRO A 237 11.65 -24.72 23.30
CA PRO A 237 10.20 -24.60 23.44
C PRO A 237 9.81 -24.04 24.80
N TYR A 238 8.87 -23.07 24.80
CA TYR A 238 8.36 -22.53 26.07
C TYR A 238 7.26 -23.43 26.63
N ASP A 239 7.28 -23.61 27.95
CA ASP A 239 6.18 -24.24 28.67
C ASP A 239 5.01 -23.26 28.78
N THR A 240 3.86 -23.66 28.29
CA THR A 240 2.64 -22.85 28.29
C THR A 240 1.72 -23.14 29.49
N ALA A 241 2.03 -24.11 30.36
CA ALA A 241 1.21 -24.40 31.53
C ALA A 241 1.10 -23.23 32.53
N CYS A 242 2.09 -22.33 32.52
CA CYS A 242 2.07 -21.11 33.34
C CYS A 242 0.90 -20.16 32.98
N MET A 243 0.29 -20.27 31.78
CA MET A 243 -0.74 -19.36 31.30
C MET A 243 -2.05 -19.42 32.06
N ASP A 244 -2.36 -20.51 32.77
CA ASP A 244 -3.55 -20.57 33.63
C ASP A 244 -3.57 -19.50 34.72
N ALA A 245 -2.40 -19.13 35.25
CA ALA A 245 -2.26 -18.07 36.22
C ALA A 245 -2.58 -16.68 35.59
N PHE A 246 -2.11 -16.46 34.36
CA PHE A 246 -2.41 -15.24 33.59
C PHE A 246 -3.90 -15.11 33.32
N PHE A 247 -4.55 -16.13 32.79
CA PHE A 247 -5.98 -16.07 32.45
C PHE A 247 -6.87 -15.84 33.68
N ARG A 248 -6.52 -16.43 34.83
CA ARG A 248 -7.24 -16.20 36.09
C ARG A 248 -7.07 -14.81 36.66
N ALA A 249 -5.97 -14.13 36.37
CA ALA A 249 -5.69 -12.78 36.86
C ALA A 249 -6.33 -11.67 36.02
N LEU A 250 -6.87 -12.00 34.84
CA LEU A 250 -7.50 -11.00 33.99
C LEU A 250 -8.76 -10.41 34.62
N PRO A 251 -8.91 -9.08 34.69
CA PRO A 251 -10.09 -8.43 35.27
C PRO A 251 -11.32 -8.46 34.33
N PHE A 252 -11.20 -9.02 33.13
CA PHE A 252 -12.25 -9.12 32.10
C PHE A 252 -12.08 -10.41 31.30
N ARG A 253 -13.10 -10.75 30.55
CA ARG A 253 -13.05 -11.88 29.60
C ARG A 253 -12.45 -11.41 28.27
N LEU A 254 -11.56 -12.22 27.71
CA LEU A 254 -11.03 -12.02 26.36
C LEU A 254 -12.13 -12.25 25.32
N THR A 255 -12.03 -11.54 24.20
CA THR A 255 -12.86 -11.83 23.01
C THR A 255 -12.38 -13.12 22.34
N GLY A 256 -13.22 -13.74 21.50
CA GLY A 256 -12.84 -14.93 20.74
C GLY A 256 -11.61 -14.69 19.86
N ALA A 257 -11.53 -13.51 19.22
CA ALA A 257 -10.39 -13.14 18.39
C ALA A 257 -9.11 -12.93 19.20
N GLN A 258 -9.18 -12.35 20.41
CA GLN A 258 -8.03 -12.21 21.30
C GLN A 258 -7.52 -13.58 21.79
N SER A 259 -8.42 -14.44 22.23
CA SER A 259 -8.06 -15.81 22.65
C SER A 259 -7.42 -16.58 21.51
N GLY A 260 -8.01 -16.53 20.30
CA GLY A 260 -7.44 -17.19 19.14
C GLY A 260 -6.05 -16.67 18.75
N ALA A 261 -5.81 -15.36 18.87
CA ALA A 261 -4.48 -14.78 18.64
C ALA A 261 -3.45 -15.23 19.71
N ILE A 262 -3.86 -15.27 20.97
CA ILE A 262 -3.01 -15.79 22.06
C ILE A 262 -2.69 -17.28 21.82
N ASP A 263 -3.66 -18.10 21.46
CA ASP A 263 -3.46 -19.53 21.18
C ASP A 263 -2.49 -19.77 20.02
N GLN A 264 -2.52 -18.91 18.99
CA GLN A 264 -1.55 -18.97 17.88
C GLN A 264 -0.14 -18.63 18.36
N ILE A 265 0.01 -17.57 19.15
CA ILE A 265 1.29 -17.17 19.73
C ILE A 265 1.86 -18.28 20.64
N LEU A 266 1.04 -18.84 21.50
CA LEU A 266 1.48 -19.91 22.42
C LEU A 266 1.91 -21.17 21.68
N ARG A 267 1.22 -21.53 20.59
CA ARG A 267 1.65 -22.61 19.70
C ARG A 267 3.02 -22.33 19.07
N ASP A 268 3.25 -21.12 18.60
CA ASP A 268 4.54 -20.74 18.03
C ASP A 268 5.64 -20.79 19.10
N LEU A 269 5.41 -20.22 20.29
CA LEU A 269 6.38 -20.22 21.39
C LEU A 269 6.73 -21.65 21.88
N SER A 270 5.80 -22.60 21.76
CA SER A 270 6.01 -24.01 22.14
C SER A 270 6.51 -24.90 21.00
N SER A 271 6.66 -24.37 19.78
CA SER A 271 7.01 -25.17 18.59
C SER A 271 8.48 -25.56 18.50
N GLY A 272 9.38 -24.92 19.26
CA GLY A 272 10.83 -25.07 19.12
C GLY A 272 11.44 -24.27 17.96
N HIS A 273 10.66 -23.44 17.26
CA HIS A 273 11.10 -22.55 16.20
C HIS A 273 10.91 -21.08 16.60
N VAL A 274 11.70 -20.20 16.01
CA VAL A 274 11.59 -18.76 16.29
C VAL A 274 10.28 -18.20 15.73
N MET A 275 9.42 -17.70 16.61
CA MET A 275 8.20 -16.99 16.22
C MET A 275 8.54 -15.64 15.56
N ASN A 276 7.95 -15.37 14.40
CA ASN A 276 7.91 -14.06 13.77
C ASN A 276 6.44 -13.75 13.41
N ARG A 277 5.74 -13.00 14.27
CA ARG A 277 4.28 -12.83 14.14
C ARG A 277 3.85 -11.37 14.19
N LEU A 278 2.95 -11.00 13.27
CA LEU A 278 2.23 -9.73 13.28
C LEU A 278 0.84 -9.93 13.91
N VAL A 279 0.55 -9.19 14.97
CA VAL A 279 -0.80 -9.05 15.52
C VAL A 279 -1.40 -7.77 14.99
N GLN A 280 -2.42 -7.92 14.16
CA GLN A 280 -3.14 -6.83 13.53
C GLN A 280 -4.55 -6.70 14.12
N GLY A 281 -4.98 -5.48 14.38
CA GLY A 281 -6.32 -5.23 14.90
C GLY A 281 -6.59 -3.74 14.97
N ASP A 282 -7.86 -3.40 15.00
CA ASP A 282 -8.29 -2.00 15.06
C ASP A 282 -7.81 -1.29 16.34
N VAL A 283 -7.88 0.04 16.35
CA VAL A 283 -7.55 0.84 17.53
C VAL A 283 -8.46 0.42 18.69
N GLY A 284 -7.83 0.02 19.81
CA GLY A 284 -8.55 -0.45 21.00
C GLY A 284 -9.10 -1.88 20.92
N SER A 285 -8.66 -2.71 19.98
CA SER A 285 -8.98 -4.16 19.93
C SER A 285 -8.30 -4.98 21.03
N GLY A 286 -7.42 -4.37 21.85
CA GLY A 286 -6.72 -5.05 22.95
C GLY A 286 -5.44 -5.78 22.58
N LYS A 287 -4.73 -5.35 21.53
CA LYS A 287 -3.42 -5.89 21.11
C LYS A 287 -2.40 -5.96 22.25
N THR A 288 -2.36 -4.92 23.08
CA THR A 288 -1.47 -4.85 24.25
C THR A 288 -1.69 -6.02 25.22
N MET A 289 -2.94 -6.49 25.35
CA MET A 289 -3.26 -7.66 26.19
C MET A 289 -2.72 -8.96 25.62
N VAL A 290 -2.81 -9.10 24.30
CA VAL A 290 -2.22 -10.26 23.59
C VAL A 290 -0.69 -10.26 23.73
N ALA A 291 -0.06 -9.09 23.60
CA ALA A 291 1.37 -8.96 23.84
C ALA A 291 1.76 -9.22 25.30
N ALA A 292 0.94 -8.79 26.28
CA ALA A 292 1.16 -9.10 27.70
C ALA A 292 1.17 -10.59 27.98
N ALA A 293 0.28 -11.36 27.33
CA ALA A 293 0.27 -12.83 27.42
C ALA A 293 1.60 -13.45 26.92
N ALA A 294 2.09 -12.99 25.76
CA ALA A 294 3.37 -13.44 25.21
C ALA A 294 4.56 -13.08 26.14
N CYS A 295 4.60 -11.84 26.65
CA CYS A 295 5.63 -11.41 27.60
C CYS A 295 5.60 -12.22 28.89
N PHE A 296 4.42 -12.50 29.44
CA PHE A 296 4.26 -13.32 30.63
C PHE A 296 4.79 -14.75 30.41
N CYS A 297 4.42 -15.37 29.29
CA CYS A 297 4.91 -16.69 28.91
C CYS A 297 6.45 -16.72 28.83
N ALA A 298 7.07 -15.75 28.16
CA ALA A 298 8.52 -15.66 28.05
C ALA A 298 9.21 -15.50 29.41
N VAL A 299 8.69 -14.61 30.27
CA VAL A 299 9.25 -14.37 31.61
C VAL A 299 9.13 -15.61 32.50
N LYS A 300 8.02 -16.33 32.46
CA LYS A 300 7.84 -17.57 33.24
C LYS A 300 8.73 -18.71 32.76
N ASN A 301 9.22 -18.64 31.53
CA ASN A 301 10.24 -19.54 30.99
C ASN A 301 11.70 -19.06 31.23
N GLY A 302 11.91 -18.12 32.15
CA GLY A 302 13.23 -17.61 32.52
C GLY A 302 13.90 -16.70 31.48
N LYS A 303 13.13 -16.19 30.54
CA LYS A 303 13.61 -15.25 29.51
C LYS A 303 13.20 -13.80 29.82
N GLN A 304 13.95 -12.84 29.28
CA GLN A 304 13.55 -11.44 29.27
C GLN A 304 12.72 -11.11 28.05
N ALA A 305 11.76 -10.20 28.21
CA ALA A 305 10.98 -9.63 27.11
C ALA A 305 11.29 -8.14 26.97
N ALA A 306 11.54 -7.69 25.73
CA ALA A 306 11.71 -6.28 25.38
C ALA A 306 10.45 -5.77 24.65
N PHE A 307 9.80 -4.73 25.19
CA PHE A 307 8.62 -4.12 24.63
C PHE A 307 8.96 -2.71 24.10
N MET A 308 9.02 -2.54 22.81
CA MET A 308 9.40 -1.29 22.14
C MET A 308 8.18 -0.50 21.71
N ALA A 309 8.09 0.77 22.18
CA ALA A 309 7.06 1.72 21.81
C ALA A 309 7.64 2.92 21.04
N PRO A 310 6.90 3.53 20.09
CA PRO A 310 7.43 4.59 19.24
C PRO A 310 7.71 5.92 19.95
N THR A 311 7.04 6.19 21.06
CA THR A 311 7.18 7.43 21.84
C THR A 311 7.32 7.15 23.33
N GLU A 312 7.87 8.11 24.06
CA GLU A 312 8.06 8.00 25.52
C GLU A 312 6.74 7.89 26.26
N ILE A 313 5.74 8.68 25.86
CA ILE A 313 4.40 8.65 26.47
C ILE A 313 3.77 7.24 26.32
N LEU A 314 3.89 6.63 25.13
CA LEU A 314 3.38 5.27 24.92
C LEU A 314 4.16 4.24 25.74
N ALA A 315 5.48 4.39 25.83
CA ALA A 315 6.31 3.53 26.66
C ALA A 315 5.89 3.60 28.13
N GLU A 316 5.66 4.79 28.67
CA GLU A 316 5.16 4.99 30.02
C GLU A 316 3.75 4.42 30.23
N GLN A 317 2.87 4.59 29.24
CA GLN A 317 1.51 4.05 29.28
C GLN A 317 1.54 2.51 29.28
N HIS A 318 2.37 1.89 28.42
CA HIS A 318 2.55 0.44 28.40
C HIS A 318 3.17 -0.07 29.70
N GLU A 319 4.19 0.62 30.22
CA GLU A 319 4.81 0.26 31.49
C GLU A 319 3.78 0.22 32.63
N LYS A 320 2.98 1.28 32.78
CA LYS A 320 1.92 1.34 33.80
C LYS A 320 0.89 0.22 33.65
N THR A 321 0.44 -0.03 32.40
CA THR A 321 -0.55 -1.06 32.12
C THR A 321 0.01 -2.47 32.38
N LEU A 322 1.24 -2.74 31.93
CA LEU A 322 1.89 -4.04 32.09
C LEU A 322 2.30 -4.28 33.53
N SER A 323 2.77 -3.26 34.25
CA SER A 323 3.07 -3.34 35.69
C SER A 323 1.83 -3.64 36.53
N ALA A 324 0.71 -2.97 36.24
CA ALA A 324 -0.56 -3.22 36.94
C ALA A 324 -1.09 -4.65 36.70
N LEU A 325 -0.92 -5.18 35.49
CA LEU A 325 -1.40 -6.50 35.11
C LEU A 325 -0.47 -7.63 35.57
N LEU A 326 0.83 -7.51 35.32
CA LEU A 326 1.80 -8.57 35.48
C LEU A 326 2.58 -8.51 36.80
N GLY A 327 2.63 -7.32 37.44
CA GLY A 327 3.27 -7.14 38.76
C GLY A 327 2.72 -8.07 39.83
N PRO A 328 1.38 -8.20 40.00
CA PRO A 328 0.78 -9.17 40.92
C PRO A 328 1.14 -10.63 40.63
N LEU A 329 1.53 -10.95 39.39
CA LEU A 329 1.98 -12.26 38.95
C LEU A 329 3.50 -12.47 39.11
N GLY A 330 4.18 -11.50 39.77
CA GLY A 330 5.63 -11.58 40.07
C GLY A 330 6.52 -11.28 38.86
N VAL A 331 6.09 -10.41 37.94
CA VAL A 331 6.90 -9.92 36.82
C VAL A 331 7.42 -8.51 37.13
N HIS A 332 8.74 -8.36 37.10
CA HIS A 332 9.39 -7.07 37.28
C HIS A 332 9.47 -6.29 35.96
N VAL A 333 8.66 -5.24 35.85
CA VAL A 333 8.61 -4.36 34.67
C VAL A 333 9.53 -3.15 34.89
N LEU A 334 10.34 -2.81 33.87
CA LEU A 334 11.27 -1.68 33.92
C LEU A 334 11.07 -0.78 32.69
N LEU A 335 10.99 0.54 32.93
CA LEU A 335 10.95 1.54 31.87
C LEU A 335 12.34 2.07 31.53
N LEU A 336 12.71 2.10 30.23
CA LEU A 336 13.94 2.70 29.72
C LEU A 336 13.66 3.63 28.54
N THR A 337 13.75 4.96 28.75
CA THR A 337 13.50 5.99 27.74
C THR A 337 14.66 6.97 27.62
N GLY A 338 14.63 7.82 26.57
CA GLY A 338 15.60 8.85 26.32
C GLY A 338 15.62 9.97 27.37
N ALA A 339 14.48 10.31 27.98
CA ALA A 339 14.32 11.38 28.95
C ALA A 339 14.94 11.07 30.33
N LYS A 340 15.22 9.79 30.65
CA LYS A 340 15.83 9.42 31.93
C LYS A 340 17.23 10.01 32.09
N THR A 341 17.59 10.39 33.32
CA THR A 341 18.90 10.92 33.65
C THR A 341 20.00 9.87 33.41
N PRO A 342 21.27 10.29 33.20
CA PRO A 342 22.36 9.34 33.03
C PRO A 342 22.51 8.30 34.17
N ALA A 343 22.27 8.72 35.41
CA ALA A 343 22.31 7.84 36.59
C ALA A 343 21.19 6.81 36.54
N GLN A 344 19.96 7.23 36.22
CA GLN A 344 18.82 6.34 36.06
C GLN A 344 19.01 5.35 34.91
N LYS A 345 19.58 5.80 33.77
CA LYS A 345 19.91 4.92 32.65
C LYS A 345 20.93 3.86 33.03
N ARG A 346 21.97 4.24 33.79
CA ARG A 346 22.99 3.29 34.28
C ARG A 346 22.37 2.24 35.19
N ALA A 347 21.61 2.66 36.22
CA ALA A 347 20.92 1.74 37.12
C ALA A 347 19.94 0.80 36.38
N ALA A 348 19.23 1.32 35.36
CA ALA A 348 18.34 0.51 34.54
C ALA A 348 19.11 -0.54 33.74
N ARG A 349 20.25 -0.18 33.13
CA ARG A 349 21.14 -1.11 32.39
C ARG A 349 21.69 -2.20 33.29
N GLU A 350 22.10 -1.88 34.50
CA GLU A 350 22.57 -2.85 35.48
C GLU A 350 21.48 -3.88 35.82
N LYS A 351 20.22 -3.44 36.03
CA LYS A 351 19.07 -4.32 36.28
C LYS A 351 18.69 -5.18 35.08
N ILE A 352 18.90 -4.69 33.86
CA ILE A 352 18.67 -5.46 32.63
C ILE A 352 19.75 -6.54 32.50
N ALA A 353 21.03 -6.17 32.67
CA ALA A 353 22.15 -7.09 32.54
C ALA A 353 22.20 -8.15 33.64
N SER A 354 21.73 -7.82 34.86
CA SER A 354 21.62 -8.81 35.94
C SER A 354 20.43 -9.77 35.82
N GLY A 355 19.45 -9.49 34.95
CA GLY A 355 18.20 -10.24 34.84
C GLY A 355 17.15 -9.90 35.92
N GLU A 356 17.40 -8.91 36.81
CA GLU A 356 16.42 -8.41 37.79
C GLU A 356 15.18 -7.85 37.08
N ALA A 357 15.39 -7.07 36.01
CA ALA A 357 14.31 -6.62 35.16
C ALA A 357 13.95 -7.71 34.13
N GLN A 358 12.73 -8.20 34.19
CA GLN A 358 12.25 -9.31 33.34
C GLN A 358 11.50 -8.84 32.10
N LEU A 359 10.71 -7.77 32.23
CA LEU A 359 10.01 -7.10 31.12
C LEU A 359 10.51 -5.66 31.00
N ILE A 360 11.16 -5.35 29.90
CA ILE A 360 11.76 -4.04 29.68
C ILE A 360 10.93 -3.28 28.63
N VAL A 361 10.28 -2.22 29.06
CA VAL A 361 9.51 -1.34 28.20
C VAL A 361 10.34 -0.11 27.85
N GLY A 362 10.38 0.30 26.60
CA GLY A 362 11.13 1.50 26.23
C GLY A 362 10.94 1.93 24.78
N THR A 363 11.69 2.95 24.40
CA THR A 363 11.75 3.47 23.03
C THR A 363 13.00 2.97 22.32
N HIS A 364 13.47 3.69 21.30
CA HIS A 364 14.77 3.43 20.65
C HIS A 364 15.97 3.34 21.64
N ALA A 365 15.81 3.76 22.89
CA ALA A 365 16.82 3.59 23.93
C ALA A 365 17.18 2.10 24.17
N LEU A 366 16.28 1.16 23.91
CA LEU A 366 16.51 -0.29 23.99
C LEU A 366 17.54 -0.80 22.97
N ILE A 367 17.66 -0.13 21.83
CA ILE A 367 18.56 -0.50 20.73
C ILE A 367 19.99 0.03 20.98
N SER A 368 20.16 0.97 21.93
CA SER A 368 21.47 1.61 22.17
C SER A 368 22.56 0.58 22.54
N THR A 369 23.80 0.83 22.14
CA THR A 369 24.95 -0.07 22.33
C THR A 369 25.25 -0.42 23.79
N GLY A 370 24.82 0.42 24.72
CA GLY A 370 25.06 0.18 26.15
C GLY A 370 23.95 -0.61 26.88
N VAL A 371 23.00 -1.21 26.18
CA VAL A 371 21.97 -2.08 26.75
C VAL A 371 22.29 -3.51 26.39
N GLU A 372 22.61 -4.32 27.39
CA GLU A 372 22.86 -5.76 27.26
C GLU A 372 21.80 -6.51 28.06
N PHE A 373 21.15 -7.48 27.41
CA PHE A 373 20.15 -8.33 28.06
C PHE A 373 20.81 -9.57 28.62
N HIS A 374 20.34 -10.02 29.78
CA HIS A 374 20.81 -11.28 30.40
C HIS A 374 20.37 -12.50 29.58
N ALA A 375 19.10 -12.54 29.17
CA ALA A 375 18.52 -13.66 28.42
C ALA A 375 17.31 -13.18 27.59
N LEU A 376 17.51 -12.33 26.57
CA LEU A 376 16.42 -11.83 25.72
C LEU A 376 15.81 -12.98 24.90
N GLY A 377 14.55 -13.32 25.16
CA GLY A 377 13.82 -14.37 24.47
C GLY A 377 12.61 -13.89 23.68
N LEU A 378 12.12 -12.66 23.94
CA LEU A 378 10.99 -12.11 23.21
C LEU A 378 11.20 -10.61 22.95
N VAL A 379 10.96 -10.19 21.72
CA VAL A 379 10.89 -8.79 21.31
C VAL A 379 9.46 -8.47 20.87
N VAL A 380 8.86 -7.45 21.47
CA VAL A 380 7.56 -6.89 21.06
C VAL A 380 7.78 -5.50 20.49
N ALA A 381 7.28 -5.23 19.28
CA ALA A 381 7.33 -3.92 18.63
C ALA A 381 5.91 -3.42 18.39
N ASP A 382 5.55 -2.29 19.02
CA ASP A 382 4.24 -1.65 18.83
C ASP A 382 4.30 -0.61 17.70
N GLU A 383 3.18 -0.44 16.97
CA GLU A 383 3.04 0.52 15.86
C GLU A 383 4.15 0.40 14.80
N GLN A 384 4.23 -0.77 14.17
CA GLN A 384 5.29 -1.18 13.24
C GLN A 384 5.65 -0.12 12.17
N HIS A 385 4.65 0.59 11.64
CA HIS A 385 4.86 1.58 10.56
C HIS A 385 5.79 2.75 10.95
N ARG A 386 6.10 2.89 12.24
CA ARG A 386 7.00 3.93 12.78
C ARG A 386 8.42 3.44 13.06
N PHE A 387 8.66 2.13 12.94
CA PHE A 387 9.97 1.53 13.11
C PHE A 387 10.49 0.96 11.79
N GLY A 388 11.69 1.36 11.39
CA GLY A 388 12.36 0.74 10.23
C GLY A 388 12.73 -0.72 10.49
N VAL A 389 12.83 -1.53 9.43
CA VAL A 389 13.28 -2.93 9.50
C VAL A 389 14.62 -3.03 10.24
N ALA A 390 15.58 -2.15 9.96
CA ALA A 390 16.88 -2.09 10.59
C ALA A 390 16.84 -1.93 12.13
N GLN A 391 15.85 -1.22 12.67
CA GLN A 391 15.74 -1.04 14.13
C GLN A 391 15.26 -2.32 14.81
N ARG A 392 14.35 -3.06 14.19
CA ARG A 392 13.88 -4.37 14.70
C ARG A 392 15.01 -5.38 14.67
N THR A 393 15.73 -5.46 13.56
CA THR A 393 16.89 -6.37 13.42
C THR A 393 17.93 -6.09 14.50
N ARG A 394 18.30 -4.83 14.74
CA ARG A 394 19.23 -4.46 15.81
C ARG A 394 18.76 -4.86 17.20
N LEU A 395 17.46 -4.90 17.46
CA LEU A 395 16.94 -5.33 18.77
C LEU A 395 16.94 -6.86 18.89
N THR A 396 16.59 -7.58 17.82
CA THR A 396 16.64 -9.05 17.81
C THR A 396 18.09 -9.58 17.86
N GLU A 397 19.05 -8.87 17.29
CA GLU A 397 20.49 -9.18 17.38
C GLU A 397 21.06 -9.12 18.81
N LYS A 398 20.34 -8.53 19.79
CA LYS A 398 20.73 -8.49 21.20
C LYS A 398 20.43 -9.78 21.98
N GLY A 399 19.75 -10.74 21.38
CA GLY A 399 19.43 -12.04 21.96
C GLY A 399 19.87 -13.18 21.05
N ASP A 400 19.93 -14.39 21.61
CA ASP A 400 20.17 -15.61 20.85
C ASP A 400 18.83 -16.11 20.29
N ALA A 401 18.56 -15.78 19.02
CA ALA A 401 17.34 -16.11 18.29
C ALA A 401 16.02 -15.79 19.06
N PRO A 402 15.80 -14.54 19.49
CA PRO A 402 14.59 -14.19 20.24
C PRO A 402 13.36 -14.24 19.34
N HIS A 403 12.22 -14.61 19.89
CA HIS A 403 10.92 -14.50 19.24
C HIS A 403 10.59 -13.04 18.95
N LEU A 404 9.92 -12.76 17.82
CA LEU A 404 9.48 -11.43 17.43
C LEU A 404 7.94 -11.36 17.32
N LEU A 405 7.35 -10.47 18.08
CA LEU A 405 5.94 -10.11 18.02
C LEU A 405 5.80 -8.64 17.58
N VAL A 406 5.18 -8.42 16.46
CA VAL A 406 4.93 -7.07 15.93
C VAL A 406 3.45 -6.74 16.06
N MET A 407 3.12 -5.51 16.44
CA MET A 407 1.74 -5.05 16.52
C MET A 407 1.48 -3.90 15.55
N SER A 408 0.30 -3.88 14.95
CA SER A 408 -0.15 -2.77 14.10
C SER A 408 -1.60 -2.40 14.41
N ALA A 409 -1.84 -1.09 14.59
CA ALA A 409 -3.18 -0.53 14.70
C ALA A 409 -3.76 -0.09 13.35
N THR A 410 -2.95 -0.12 12.27
CA THR A 410 -3.48 0.07 10.92
C THR A 410 -4.12 -1.21 10.45
N PRO A 411 -5.44 -1.25 10.24
CA PRO A 411 -6.04 -2.37 9.57
C PRO A 411 -5.59 -2.35 8.10
N ILE A 412 -4.73 -3.29 7.74
CA ILE A 412 -4.31 -3.54 6.36
C ILE A 412 -5.08 -4.76 5.88
N PRO A 413 -5.68 -4.77 4.69
CA PRO A 413 -6.30 -5.97 4.16
C PRO A 413 -5.37 -7.17 4.30
N ARG A 414 -5.89 -8.31 4.77
CA ARG A 414 -5.09 -9.49 5.11
C ARG A 414 -4.16 -9.92 3.96
N THR A 415 -4.64 -9.82 2.73
CA THR A 415 -3.88 -10.14 1.53
C THR A 415 -2.70 -9.20 1.32
N LEU A 416 -2.87 -7.91 1.59
CA LEU A 416 -1.77 -6.95 1.52
C LEU A 416 -0.80 -7.07 2.68
N ALA A 417 -1.30 -7.41 3.87
CA ALA A 417 -0.43 -7.68 5.02
C ALA A 417 0.52 -8.85 4.74
N LEU A 418 0.06 -9.90 4.06
CA LEU A 418 0.88 -11.03 3.63
C LEU A 418 1.94 -10.65 2.58
N ILE A 419 1.72 -9.61 1.80
CA ILE A 419 2.70 -9.10 0.84
C ILE A 419 3.67 -8.13 1.53
N ALA A 420 3.13 -7.16 2.27
CA ALA A 420 3.93 -6.12 2.90
C ALA A 420 4.83 -6.65 4.03
N TYR A 421 4.39 -7.72 4.66
CA TYR A 421 5.05 -8.36 5.81
C TYR A 421 5.20 -9.86 5.59
N GLY A 422 5.53 -10.26 4.39
CA GLY A 422 5.53 -11.65 3.96
C GLY A 422 6.47 -12.57 4.72
N ASP A 423 7.33 -12.00 5.54
CA ASP A 423 8.20 -12.70 6.49
C ASP A 423 7.54 -12.94 7.85
N LEU A 424 6.34 -12.39 8.12
CA LEU A 424 5.62 -12.54 9.38
C LEU A 424 4.36 -13.39 9.21
N ASP A 425 4.08 -14.22 10.20
CA ASP A 425 2.77 -14.85 10.35
C ASP A 425 1.75 -13.82 10.86
N VAL A 426 0.51 -13.89 10.39
CA VAL A 426 -0.48 -12.83 10.69
C VAL A 426 -1.60 -13.39 11.58
N SER A 427 -1.81 -12.75 12.73
CA SER A 427 -2.99 -12.92 13.58
C SER A 427 -3.85 -11.67 13.53
N VAL A 428 -5.15 -11.82 13.26
CA VAL A 428 -6.09 -10.71 13.13
C VAL A 428 -7.06 -10.68 14.31
N ILE A 429 -7.15 -9.53 15.00
CA ILE A 429 -8.15 -9.27 16.04
C ILE A 429 -9.24 -8.39 15.42
N ALA A 430 -10.26 -9.03 14.88
CA ALA A 430 -11.38 -8.35 14.21
C ALA A 430 -12.49 -7.89 15.17
N GLU A 431 -12.44 -8.30 16.45
CA GLU A 431 -13.44 -8.00 17.45
C GLU A 431 -12.98 -6.87 18.38
N LEU A 432 -13.92 -6.02 18.75
CA LEU A 432 -13.70 -5.02 19.83
C LEU A 432 -14.11 -5.61 21.18
N PRO A 433 -13.44 -5.21 22.28
CA PRO A 433 -13.81 -5.62 23.63
C PRO A 433 -15.27 -5.24 23.98
N PRO A 434 -15.98 -6.06 24.76
CA PRO A 434 -17.35 -5.77 25.16
C PRO A 434 -17.44 -4.46 25.99
N GLY A 435 -18.55 -3.73 25.84
CA GLY A 435 -18.80 -2.47 26.54
C GLY A 435 -18.34 -1.20 25.82
N ARG A 436 -17.60 -1.32 24.71
CA ARG A 436 -17.22 -0.16 23.89
C ARG A 436 -18.36 0.27 22.99
N ARG A 437 -18.73 1.57 23.06
CA ARG A 437 -19.75 2.14 22.16
C ARG A 437 -19.12 2.54 20.83
N PRO A 438 -19.77 2.25 19.68
CA PRO A 438 -19.29 2.73 18.39
C PRO A 438 -19.24 4.25 18.34
N VAL A 439 -18.20 4.80 17.71
CA VAL A 439 -18.08 6.25 17.48
C VAL A 439 -18.99 6.62 16.32
N GLU A 440 -19.95 7.50 16.57
CA GLU A 440 -20.82 8.04 15.52
C GLU A 440 -20.05 9.03 14.66
N THR A 441 -20.06 8.84 13.34
CA THR A 441 -19.28 9.65 12.40
C THR A 441 -20.19 10.43 11.48
N PHE A 442 -19.95 11.75 11.38
CA PHE A 442 -20.75 12.67 10.56
C PHE A 442 -19.87 13.43 9.59
N LEU A 443 -20.36 13.61 8.35
CA LEU A 443 -19.78 14.51 7.37
C LEU A 443 -20.60 15.79 7.32
N VAL A 444 -19.96 16.93 7.57
CA VAL A 444 -20.61 18.24 7.61
C VAL A 444 -19.91 19.23 6.67
N SER A 445 -20.68 20.16 6.12
CA SER A 445 -20.15 21.28 5.35
C SER A 445 -19.95 22.51 6.24
N GLU A 446 -19.20 23.50 5.76
CA GLU A 446 -19.01 24.79 6.44
C GLU A 446 -20.33 25.51 6.79
N ALA A 447 -21.40 25.27 6.04
CA ALA A 447 -22.72 25.84 6.33
C ALA A 447 -23.28 25.41 7.72
N LEU A 448 -22.77 24.32 8.29
CA LEU A 448 -23.17 23.80 9.59
C LEU A 448 -22.18 24.18 10.72
N ARG A 449 -21.22 25.08 10.47
CA ARG A 449 -20.17 25.48 11.42
C ARG A 449 -20.73 25.95 12.75
N GLU A 450 -21.72 26.85 12.75
CA GLU A 450 -22.35 27.37 13.97
C GLU A 450 -23.00 26.24 14.81
N ARG A 451 -23.63 25.28 14.14
CA ARG A 451 -24.22 24.13 14.82
C ARG A 451 -23.15 23.23 15.43
N LEU A 452 -22.02 23.05 14.73
CA LEU A 452 -20.87 22.31 15.24
C LEU A 452 -20.26 23.03 16.46
N ASN A 453 -20.09 24.36 16.40
CA ASN A 453 -19.58 25.15 17.52
C ASN A 453 -20.50 25.03 18.76
N GLY A 454 -21.82 25.07 18.55
CA GLY A 454 -22.80 24.81 19.61
C GLY A 454 -22.69 23.39 20.21
N PHE A 455 -22.39 22.40 19.38
CA PHE A 455 -22.18 21.02 19.83
C PHE A 455 -20.88 20.87 20.63
N ILE A 456 -19.78 21.52 20.22
CA ILE A 456 -18.51 21.59 20.99
C ILE A 456 -18.76 22.15 22.37
N ARG A 457 -19.45 23.32 22.48
CA ARG A 457 -19.81 23.93 23.77
C ARG A 457 -20.59 22.97 24.66
N LYS A 458 -21.56 22.26 24.07
CA LYS A 458 -22.37 21.29 24.82
C LYS A 458 -21.52 20.13 25.36
N GLN A 459 -20.55 19.62 24.60
CA GLN A 459 -19.64 18.57 25.07
C GLN A 459 -18.75 19.07 26.21
N CYS A 460 -18.14 20.25 26.06
CA CYS A 460 -17.29 20.83 27.09
C CYS A 460 -18.08 21.19 28.37
N ALA A 461 -19.30 21.72 28.23
CA ALA A 461 -20.19 21.97 29.37
C ALA A 461 -20.59 20.68 30.09
N GLY A 462 -20.64 19.55 29.42
CA GLY A 462 -20.81 18.22 29.99
C GLY A 462 -19.57 17.65 30.68
N GLY A 463 -18.48 18.43 30.78
CA GLY A 463 -17.20 18.01 31.37
C GLY A 463 -16.33 17.14 30.43
N HIS A 464 -16.68 17.05 29.15
CA HIS A 464 -15.93 16.27 28.16
C HIS A 464 -14.91 17.12 27.41
N GLN A 465 -13.91 16.44 26.82
CA GLN A 465 -12.83 17.07 26.07
C GLN A 465 -12.98 16.84 24.57
N VAL A 466 -12.42 17.75 23.78
CA VAL A 466 -12.57 17.79 22.32
C VAL A 466 -11.21 17.86 21.64
N TYR A 467 -10.99 17.02 20.61
CA TYR A 467 -9.91 17.17 19.66
C TYR A 467 -10.37 17.96 18.43
N VAL A 468 -9.55 18.91 17.99
CA VAL A 468 -9.69 19.58 16.68
C VAL A 468 -8.43 19.32 15.88
N VAL A 469 -8.53 18.57 14.80
CA VAL A 469 -7.37 18.15 13.98
C VAL A 469 -7.37 18.92 12.67
N CYS A 470 -6.26 19.59 12.39
CA CYS A 470 -6.01 20.32 11.15
C CYS A 470 -5.07 19.53 10.24
N PRO A 471 -5.27 19.56 8.90
CA PRO A 471 -4.37 18.89 7.97
C PRO A 471 -2.99 19.54 7.94
N ALA A 472 -1.95 18.74 7.65
CA ALA A 472 -0.68 19.26 7.19
C ALA A 472 -0.87 19.83 5.77
N VAL A 473 -0.39 21.06 5.52
CA VAL A 473 -0.51 21.71 4.20
C VAL A 473 0.57 21.14 3.27
N GLU A 474 0.23 20.92 1.99
CA GLU A 474 1.16 20.38 0.97
C GLU A 474 2.42 21.21 0.73
N ASP A 475 2.42 22.50 1.11
CA ASP A 475 3.53 23.44 0.96
C ASP A 475 4.60 23.36 2.08
N GLY A 476 4.58 22.30 2.90
CA GLY A 476 5.58 22.03 3.93
C GLY A 476 5.09 22.18 5.37
N GLU A 477 5.88 21.65 6.32
CA GLU A 477 5.56 21.62 7.75
C GLU A 477 5.36 23.02 8.38
N GLU A 478 5.98 24.06 7.82
CA GLU A 478 5.82 25.44 8.29
C GLU A 478 4.42 26.01 8.07
N ASN A 479 3.79 25.70 6.93
CA ASN A 479 2.44 26.17 6.62
C ASN A 479 1.38 25.38 7.40
N ALA A 480 1.62 24.12 7.69
CA ALA A 480 0.77 23.30 8.56
C ALA A 480 0.78 23.83 10.01
N MET A 481 1.93 24.26 10.50
CA MET A 481 2.09 24.89 11.81
C MET A 481 1.29 26.18 11.90
N LYS A 482 1.49 27.12 10.96
CA LYS A 482 0.76 28.39 10.90
C LYS A 482 -0.75 28.20 10.82
N SER A 483 -1.23 27.15 10.12
CA SER A 483 -2.64 26.80 10.06
C SER A 483 -3.17 26.31 11.40
N ALA A 484 -2.46 25.42 12.12
CA ALA A 484 -2.88 24.92 13.41
C ALA A 484 -2.80 26.00 14.51
N GLU A 485 -1.75 26.84 14.50
CA GLU A 485 -1.61 27.99 15.41
C GLU A 485 -2.72 29.01 15.17
N GLY A 486 -2.99 29.37 13.90
CA GLY A 486 -4.07 30.28 13.54
C GLY A 486 -5.43 29.75 13.99
N TRP A 487 -5.71 28.46 13.78
CA TRP A 487 -6.93 27.83 14.30
C TRP A 487 -7.00 27.88 15.83
N ALA A 488 -5.93 27.51 16.52
CA ALA A 488 -5.90 27.56 17.98
C ALA A 488 -6.14 28.99 18.50
N GLN A 489 -5.59 29.99 17.84
CA GLN A 489 -5.80 31.39 18.18
C GLN A 489 -7.24 31.83 17.92
N THR A 490 -7.81 31.53 16.73
CA THR A 490 -9.21 31.84 16.41
C THR A 490 -10.18 31.17 17.38
N LEU A 491 -9.93 29.89 17.72
CA LEU A 491 -10.79 29.20 18.69
C LEU A 491 -10.69 29.79 20.09
N ARG A 492 -9.51 30.25 20.51
CA ARG A 492 -9.28 30.83 21.84
C ARG A 492 -9.83 32.25 21.95
N ASP A 493 -9.61 33.09 20.95
CA ASP A 493 -9.85 34.52 21.03
C ASP A 493 -11.25 34.90 20.53
N GLU A 494 -11.79 34.17 19.54
CA GLU A 494 -13.02 34.54 18.87
C GLU A 494 -14.18 33.54 19.09
N THR A 495 -13.89 32.23 18.93
CA THR A 495 -14.97 31.23 18.91
C THR A 495 -15.35 30.71 20.28
N PHE A 496 -14.36 30.41 21.12
CA PHE A 496 -14.55 29.83 22.48
C PHE A 496 -13.68 30.52 23.52
N PRO A 497 -13.83 31.85 23.76
CA PRO A 497 -13.01 32.56 24.74
C PRO A 497 -13.24 32.06 26.18
N GLU A 498 -14.34 31.34 26.41
CA GLU A 498 -14.68 30.73 27.70
C GLU A 498 -14.00 29.37 27.93
N LEU A 499 -13.40 28.73 26.92
CA LEU A 499 -12.81 27.40 26.99
C LEU A 499 -11.27 27.44 26.96
N ARG A 500 -10.65 26.49 27.62
CA ARG A 500 -9.19 26.36 27.64
C ARG A 500 -8.71 25.58 26.43
N VAL A 501 -8.06 26.27 25.49
CA VAL A 501 -7.59 25.69 24.22
C VAL A 501 -6.09 25.45 24.28
N GLY A 502 -5.68 24.19 24.16
CA GLY A 502 -4.30 23.74 23.98
C GLY A 502 -3.92 23.55 22.50
N LEU A 503 -2.62 23.52 22.23
CA LEU A 503 -2.08 23.31 20.87
C LEU A 503 -0.97 22.27 20.91
N VAL A 504 -0.95 21.37 19.88
CA VAL A 504 0.17 20.45 19.65
C VAL A 504 0.41 20.26 18.15
N HIS A 505 1.66 20.41 17.68
CA HIS A 505 2.01 20.24 16.27
C HIS A 505 3.42 19.62 16.08
N GLY A 506 3.73 19.21 14.85
CA GLY A 506 4.92 18.45 14.50
C GLY A 506 6.26 19.10 14.89
N GLN A 507 6.37 20.41 14.78
CA GLN A 507 7.63 21.16 15.01
C GLN A 507 7.92 21.48 16.48
N MET A 508 6.96 21.30 17.41
CA MET A 508 7.22 21.45 18.85
C MET A 508 8.31 20.46 19.29
N LYS A 509 9.13 20.85 20.25
CA LYS A 509 10.09 19.94 20.89
C LYS A 509 9.36 18.80 21.59
N SER A 510 10.00 17.63 21.69
CA SER A 510 9.36 16.45 22.30
C SER A 510 8.82 16.75 23.69
N ALA A 511 9.58 17.42 24.53
CA ALA A 511 9.16 17.80 25.88
C ALA A 511 7.93 18.73 25.91
N GLU A 512 7.80 19.64 24.96
CA GLU A 512 6.64 20.54 24.85
C GLU A 512 5.39 19.80 24.39
N LYS A 513 5.54 18.87 23.41
CA LYS A 513 4.46 17.97 22.98
C LYS A 513 3.96 17.12 24.13
N ASP A 514 4.89 16.53 24.88
CA ASP A 514 4.59 15.66 26.01
C ASP A 514 3.89 16.43 27.14
N ALA A 515 4.33 17.67 27.41
CA ALA A 515 3.69 18.55 28.37
C ALA A 515 2.25 18.91 27.96
N ALA A 516 2.03 19.30 26.69
CA ALA A 516 0.71 19.66 26.19
C ALA A 516 -0.28 18.48 26.21
N LEU A 517 0.18 17.29 25.82
CA LEU A 517 -0.62 16.07 25.83
C LEU A 517 -0.94 15.60 27.28
N SER A 518 0.04 15.75 28.18
CA SER A 518 -0.15 15.43 29.60
C SER A 518 -1.15 16.39 30.27
N ALA A 519 -1.07 17.69 29.97
CA ALA A 519 -2.03 18.71 30.45
C ALA A 519 -3.44 18.44 29.90
N PHE A 520 -3.57 18.07 28.64
CA PHE A 520 -4.87 17.67 28.08
C PHE A 520 -5.42 16.41 28.76
N ARG A 521 -4.59 15.42 29.02
CA ARG A 521 -4.99 14.21 29.76
C ARG A 521 -5.41 14.50 31.19
N ALA A 522 -4.77 15.47 31.84
CA ALA A 522 -5.12 15.92 33.20
C ALA A 522 -6.43 16.73 33.24
N GLY A 523 -6.96 17.18 32.10
CA GLY A 523 -8.16 18.00 32.01
C GLY A 523 -7.87 19.50 32.12
N ASP A 524 -6.60 19.93 31.96
CA ASP A 524 -6.23 21.35 31.99
C ASP A 524 -6.66 22.09 30.72
N TYR A 525 -6.91 21.37 29.64
CA TYR A 525 -7.48 21.87 28.39
C TYR A 525 -8.81 21.20 28.10
N ASP A 526 -9.79 21.97 27.64
CA ASP A 526 -11.11 21.51 27.21
C ASP A 526 -11.08 21.12 25.71
N ILE A 527 -10.30 21.87 24.93
CA ILE A 527 -10.07 21.63 23.49
C ILE A 527 -8.57 21.49 23.24
N LEU A 528 -8.18 20.48 22.47
CA LEU A 528 -6.81 20.34 21.96
C LEU A 528 -6.81 20.46 20.43
N VAL A 529 -6.21 21.55 19.94
CA VAL A 529 -5.95 21.72 18.50
C VAL A 529 -4.66 20.98 18.16
N ALA A 530 -4.69 20.18 17.11
CA ALA A 530 -3.56 19.36 16.75
C ALA A 530 -3.40 19.21 15.22
N THR A 531 -2.18 18.91 14.78
CA THR A 531 -1.92 18.33 13.46
C THR A 531 -2.00 16.80 13.55
N THR A 532 -1.54 16.07 12.51
CA THR A 532 -1.48 14.60 12.48
C THR A 532 -0.67 13.95 13.61
N VAL A 533 0.04 14.73 14.43
CA VAL A 533 0.80 14.25 15.60
C VAL A 533 -0.07 13.48 16.61
N VAL A 534 -1.38 13.76 16.67
CA VAL A 534 -2.33 13.05 17.55
C VAL A 534 -2.62 11.61 17.06
N GLU A 535 -2.21 11.23 15.86
CA GLU A 535 -2.20 9.80 15.45
C GLU A 535 -1.38 8.93 16.42
N VAL A 536 -0.47 9.51 17.21
CA VAL A 536 0.32 8.82 18.23
C VAL A 536 -0.45 8.69 19.54
N GLY A 537 -0.78 7.56 19.87
CA GLY A 537 -1.50 6.80 20.88
C GLY A 537 -1.75 7.32 22.30
N VAL A 538 -1.85 8.60 22.60
CA VAL A 538 -2.20 9.05 23.94
C VAL A 538 -3.66 8.72 24.24
N ASP A 539 -3.88 7.98 25.34
CA ASP A 539 -5.21 7.61 25.80
C ASP A 539 -5.81 8.73 26.68
N VAL A 540 -6.90 9.33 26.20
CA VAL A 540 -7.69 10.33 26.92
C VAL A 540 -9.15 9.87 26.98
N PRO A 541 -9.53 9.09 28.01
CA PRO A 541 -10.88 8.49 28.09
C PRO A 541 -12.01 9.52 28.10
N ASN A 542 -11.74 10.74 28.56
CA ASN A 542 -12.71 11.85 28.66
C ASN A 542 -12.91 12.60 27.33
N ALA A 543 -12.08 12.34 26.29
CA ALA A 543 -12.26 12.95 24.98
C ALA A 543 -13.37 12.22 24.20
N THR A 544 -14.51 12.89 24.03
CA THR A 544 -15.71 12.33 23.40
C THR A 544 -15.99 12.87 22.01
N LEU A 545 -15.33 13.95 21.59
CA LEU A 545 -15.54 14.54 20.27
C LEU A 545 -14.21 14.72 19.53
N MET A 546 -14.16 14.24 18.30
CA MET A 546 -13.10 14.47 17.34
C MET A 546 -13.66 15.30 16.19
N VAL A 547 -13.10 16.49 15.96
CA VAL A 547 -13.41 17.34 14.80
C VAL A 547 -12.20 17.31 13.87
N ILE A 548 -12.40 16.98 12.60
CA ILE A 548 -11.33 16.93 11.60
C ILE A 548 -11.63 17.96 10.51
N GLU A 549 -10.82 18.99 10.47
CA GLU A 549 -10.94 20.10 9.52
C GLU A 549 -10.36 19.70 8.16
N ASN A 550 -11.01 20.15 7.07
CA ASN A 550 -10.63 19.81 5.68
C ASN A 550 -10.35 18.30 5.51
N ALA A 551 -11.32 17.49 5.95
CA ALA A 551 -11.18 16.03 6.00
C ALA A 551 -10.85 15.39 4.65
N GLU A 552 -11.14 16.07 3.52
CA GLU A 552 -10.76 15.65 2.17
C GLU A 552 -9.25 15.50 1.94
N ARG A 553 -8.43 16.17 2.75
CA ARG A 553 -6.96 16.13 2.65
C ARG A 553 -6.32 14.94 3.35
N PHE A 554 -7.10 14.19 4.14
CA PHE A 554 -6.61 13.02 4.87
C PHE A 554 -6.89 11.72 4.11
N GLY A 555 -6.03 10.71 4.30
CA GLY A 555 -6.30 9.34 3.91
C GLY A 555 -7.41 8.71 4.76
N LEU A 556 -8.16 7.74 4.21
CA LEU A 556 -9.20 7.04 4.99
C LEU A 556 -8.60 6.31 6.19
N SER A 557 -7.43 5.69 6.03
CA SER A 557 -6.71 5.03 7.12
C SER A 557 -6.32 6.00 8.24
N GLN A 558 -5.87 7.22 7.90
CA GLN A 558 -5.57 8.28 8.86
C GLN A 558 -6.82 8.77 9.58
N LEU A 559 -7.90 9.04 8.84
CA LEU A 559 -9.19 9.43 9.43
C LEU A 559 -9.71 8.36 10.39
N HIS A 560 -9.55 7.08 10.03
CA HIS A 560 -9.93 5.97 10.90
C HIS A 560 -9.10 5.93 12.19
N GLN A 561 -7.79 6.12 12.11
CA GLN A 561 -6.91 6.18 13.28
C GLN A 561 -7.26 7.36 14.19
N LEU A 562 -7.51 8.55 13.62
CA LEU A 562 -7.96 9.73 14.35
C LEU A 562 -9.30 9.47 15.04
N ARG A 563 -10.28 8.87 14.33
CA ARG A 563 -11.56 8.47 14.92
C ARG A 563 -11.37 7.54 16.13
N GLY A 564 -10.41 6.63 16.07
CA GLY A 564 -10.07 5.70 17.15
C GLY A 564 -9.46 6.36 18.40
N ARG A 565 -9.13 7.65 18.36
CA ARG A 565 -8.63 8.40 19.53
C ARG A 565 -9.74 8.81 20.50
N VAL A 566 -10.98 8.79 20.07
CA VAL A 566 -12.15 8.98 20.93
C VAL A 566 -12.91 7.66 21.11
N GLY A 567 -13.88 7.60 22.03
CA GLY A 567 -14.64 6.38 22.30
C GLY A 567 -13.89 5.36 23.17
N ARG A 568 -13.01 5.84 24.03
CA ARG A 568 -12.27 4.99 24.99
C ARG A 568 -12.88 4.98 26.39
N GLY A 569 -13.81 5.89 26.65
CA GLY A 569 -14.62 5.95 27.88
C GLY A 569 -15.98 5.27 27.72
N SER A 570 -16.83 5.40 28.77
CA SER A 570 -18.21 4.89 28.78
C SER A 570 -19.22 5.82 28.07
N ALA A 571 -18.83 7.09 27.82
CA ALA A 571 -19.68 8.09 27.19
C ALA A 571 -19.77 7.86 25.67
N GLN A 572 -20.92 8.24 25.07
CA GLN A 572 -21.06 8.23 23.62
C GLN A 572 -20.08 9.23 23.00
N SER A 573 -19.39 8.80 21.97
CA SER A 573 -18.36 9.60 21.31
C SER A 573 -18.68 9.82 19.83
N TYR A 574 -18.16 10.93 19.31
CA TYR A 574 -18.49 11.45 18.00
C TYR A 574 -17.24 11.81 17.21
N CYS A 575 -17.28 11.61 15.90
CA CYS A 575 -16.27 12.09 14.96
C CYS A 575 -16.95 12.92 13.87
N VAL A 576 -16.56 14.20 13.76
CA VAL A 576 -17.14 15.13 12.78
C VAL A 576 -16.08 15.47 11.74
N LEU A 577 -16.35 15.08 10.50
CA LEU A 577 -15.53 15.38 9.32
C LEU A 577 -16.06 16.67 8.70
N VAL A 578 -15.28 17.74 8.72
CA VAL A 578 -15.62 19.01 8.07
C VAL A 578 -14.99 19.04 6.68
N SER A 579 -15.81 19.26 5.65
CA SER A 579 -15.32 19.30 4.26
C SER A 579 -16.09 20.27 3.41
N GLY A 580 -15.37 21.08 2.66
CA GLY A 580 -15.91 22.01 1.65
C GLY A 580 -15.87 21.45 0.22
N THR A 581 -15.46 20.19 0.02
CA THR A 581 -15.25 19.63 -1.30
C THR A 581 -16.53 19.51 -2.12
N LYS A 582 -16.44 19.86 -3.42
CA LYS A 582 -17.49 19.64 -4.42
C LYS A 582 -17.29 18.35 -5.21
N ASN A 583 -16.14 17.68 -5.07
CA ASN A 583 -15.81 16.46 -5.79
C ASN A 583 -16.63 15.29 -5.22
N GLU A 584 -17.43 14.65 -6.07
CA GLU A 584 -18.33 13.55 -5.68
C GLU A 584 -17.57 12.26 -5.27
N GLU A 585 -16.42 11.99 -5.87
CA GLU A 585 -15.59 10.84 -5.46
C GLU A 585 -15.06 11.04 -4.04
N THR A 586 -14.55 12.23 -3.75
CA THR A 586 -14.07 12.58 -2.41
C THR A 586 -15.20 12.52 -1.38
N LYS A 587 -16.40 12.99 -1.71
CA LYS A 587 -17.57 12.85 -0.83
C LYS A 587 -17.93 11.39 -0.59
N LYS A 588 -17.96 10.55 -1.62
CA LYS A 588 -18.21 9.10 -1.49
C LYS A 588 -17.17 8.45 -0.58
N ARG A 589 -15.91 8.82 -0.72
CA ARG A 589 -14.82 8.37 0.14
C ARG A 589 -15.06 8.72 1.62
N LEU A 590 -15.37 9.97 1.93
CA LEU A 590 -15.66 10.41 3.30
C LEU A 590 -16.94 9.77 3.86
N GLN A 591 -17.97 9.60 3.04
CA GLN A 591 -19.20 8.90 3.43
C GLN A 591 -18.97 7.42 3.75
N ALA A 592 -17.99 6.78 3.15
CA ALA A 592 -17.61 5.41 3.48
C ALA A 592 -17.22 5.28 4.96
N LEU A 593 -16.46 6.25 5.50
CA LEU A 593 -16.08 6.28 6.92
C LEU A 593 -17.29 6.52 7.84
N CYS A 594 -18.33 7.23 7.37
CA CYS A 594 -19.57 7.43 8.13
C CYS A 594 -20.44 6.17 8.22
N LYS A 595 -20.34 5.28 7.20
CA LYS A 595 -21.19 4.08 7.09
C LYS A 595 -20.68 2.87 7.87
N THR A 596 -19.38 2.80 8.14
CA THR A 596 -18.78 1.65 8.82
C THR A 596 -17.77 2.07 9.89
N THR A 597 -17.76 1.31 10.97
CA THR A 597 -16.74 1.42 12.02
C THR A 597 -15.63 0.38 11.87
N ASP A 598 -15.80 -0.59 10.96
CA ASP A 598 -14.85 -1.66 10.69
C ASP A 598 -13.64 -1.13 9.91
N GLY A 599 -12.48 -1.09 10.58
CA GLY A 599 -11.24 -0.58 9.99
C GLY A 599 -10.74 -1.40 8.80
N PHE A 600 -10.98 -2.72 8.77
CA PHE A 600 -10.57 -3.57 7.64
C PHE A 600 -11.38 -3.24 6.38
N LYS A 601 -12.69 -3.04 6.51
CA LYS A 601 -13.55 -2.62 5.39
C LYS A 601 -13.18 -1.23 4.89
N ILE A 602 -12.80 -0.31 5.80
CA ILE A 602 -12.32 1.02 5.42
C ILE A 602 -11.01 0.93 4.64
N ALA A 603 -10.08 0.08 5.08
CA ALA A 603 -8.82 -0.13 4.40
C ALA A 603 -9.00 -0.80 3.01
N GLU A 604 -9.92 -1.74 2.88
CA GLU A 604 -10.28 -2.33 1.58
C GLU A 604 -10.87 -1.29 0.62
N GLN A 605 -11.71 -0.39 1.11
CA GLN A 605 -12.27 0.70 0.32
C GLN A 605 -11.21 1.76 -0.03
N ASP A 606 -10.30 2.11 0.89
CA ASP A 606 -9.20 3.03 0.61
C ASP A 606 -8.28 2.48 -0.49
N LEU A 607 -7.97 1.19 -0.40
CA LEU A 607 -7.22 0.47 -1.42
C LEU A 607 -7.92 0.49 -2.79
N ALA A 608 -9.22 0.22 -2.81
CA ALA A 608 -10.02 0.23 -4.04
C ALA A 608 -10.09 1.61 -4.71
N LEU A 609 -10.02 2.69 -3.93
CA LEU A 609 -10.13 4.06 -4.43
C LEU A 609 -8.80 4.71 -4.81
N ARG A 610 -7.71 4.42 -4.07
CA ARG A 610 -6.41 5.08 -4.26
C ARG A 610 -5.37 4.27 -5.01
N GLY A 611 -5.48 2.96 -4.97
CA GLY A 611 -4.44 2.08 -5.45
C GLY A 611 -3.36 1.74 -4.41
N PRO A 612 -2.61 0.65 -4.65
CA PRO A 612 -1.57 0.18 -3.74
C PRO A 612 -0.36 1.13 -3.65
N GLY A 613 -0.09 1.93 -4.70
CA GLY A 613 1.04 2.85 -4.75
C GLY A 613 0.99 3.93 -3.67
N ASP A 614 -0.18 4.52 -3.45
CA ASP A 614 -0.38 5.53 -2.42
C ASP A 614 -0.53 4.95 -1.01
N PHE A 615 -0.96 3.68 -0.91
CA PHE A 615 -1.16 3.00 0.37
C PHE A 615 0.16 2.70 1.09
N PHE A 616 1.20 2.33 0.35
CA PHE A 616 2.51 2.02 0.91
C PHE A 616 3.45 3.24 1.01
N GLY A 617 3.06 4.39 0.44
CA GLY A 617 3.87 5.61 0.39
C GLY A 617 5.11 5.47 -0.52
N SER A 618 5.62 6.57 -1.03
CA SER A 618 6.80 6.61 -1.91
C SER A 618 8.13 6.16 -1.25
N ARG A 619 8.12 5.76 0.02
CA ARG A 619 9.31 5.45 0.84
C ARG A 619 9.34 4.07 1.48
N GLN A 620 8.34 3.20 1.31
CA GLN A 620 8.48 1.81 1.78
C GLN A 620 9.22 0.97 0.74
N HIS A 621 10.53 0.91 0.90
CA HIS A 621 11.43 0.00 0.20
C HIS A 621 11.08 -1.43 0.63
N GLY A 622 10.62 -2.26 -0.30
CA GLY A 622 10.36 -3.68 -0.01
C GLY A 622 9.31 -4.38 -0.89
N LEU A 623 8.44 -3.63 -1.60
CA LEU A 623 7.54 -4.26 -2.57
C LEU A 623 8.22 -4.38 -3.94
N PRO A 624 8.15 -5.55 -4.60
CA PRO A 624 8.60 -5.67 -5.97
C PRO A 624 7.76 -4.78 -6.87
N LEU A 625 8.40 -4.14 -7.85
CA LEU A 625 7.70 -3.43 -8.91
C LEU A 625 6.88 -4.45 -9.73
N LEU A 626 5.57 -4.51 -9.48
CA LEU A 626 4.64 -5.29 -10.28
C LEU A 626 4.50 -4.64 -11.66
N LYS A 627 4.68 -5.42 -12.71
CA LYS A 627 4.66 -4.94 -14.10
C LYS A 627 3.28 -5.07 -14.74
N VAL A 628 2.55 -6.13 -14.41
CA VAL A 628 1.23 -6.48 -14.96
C VAL A 628 0.17 -6.59 -13.89
N ALA A 629 0.52 -7.14 -12.74
CA ALA A 629 -0.41 -7.37 -11.64
C ALA A 629 -0.83 -6.08 -10.95
N SER A 630 -2.10 -6.00 -10.61
CA SER A 630 -2.68 -4.93 -9.81
C SER A 630 -3.21 -5.50 -8.49
N LEU A 631 -2.68 -5.03 -7.38
CA LEU A 631 -3.14 -5.43 -6.05
C LEU A 631 -4.61 -5.06 -5.77
N GLN A 632 -5.20 -4.18 -6.58
CA GLN A 632 -6.61 -3.81 -6.48
C GLN A 632 -7.52 -4.80 -7.23
N MET A 633 -7.12 -5.15 -8.45
CA MET A 633 -7.99 -5.88 -9.38
C MET A 633 -7.77 -7.40 -9.31
N ASP A 634 -6.60 -7.84 -8.84
CA ASP A 634 -6.14 -9.22 -8.98
C ASP A 634 -6.02 -9.97 -7.63
N LEU A 635 -6.82 -9.58 -6.61
CA LEU A 635 -6.75 -10.15 -5.24
C LEU A 635 -7.05 -11.66 -5.18
N GLU A 636 -7.95 -12.15 -6.02
CA GLU A 636 -8.27 -13.59 -6.11
C GLU A 636 -7.09 -14.35 -6.68
N THR A 637 -6.52 -13.86 -7.79
CA THR A 637 -5.33 -14.43 -8.39
C THR A 637 -4.13 -14.44 -7.44
N LEU A 638 -4.01 -13.40 -6.60
CA LEU A 638 -2.99 -13.35 -5.56
C LEU A 638 -3.15 -14.47 -4.52
N ARG A 639 -4.37 -14.73 -4.03
CA ARG A 639 -4.64 -15.82 -3.07
C ARG A 639 -4.30 -17.18 -3.68
N ASP A 640 -4.72 -17.40 -4.91
CA ASP A 640 -4.44 -18.63 -5.66
C ASP A 640 -2.92 -18.84 -5.83
N ALA A 641 -2.21 -17.81 -6.23
CA ALA A 641 -0.76 -17.84 -6.38
C ALA A 641 -0.01 -18.11 -5.07
N GLN A 642 -0.49 -17.54 -3.95
CA GLN A 642 0.06 -17.79 -2.61
C GLN A 642 -0.12 -19.26 -2.18
N GLN A 643 -1.32 -19.81 -2.40
CA GLN A 643 -1.61 -21.21 -2.08
C GLN A 643 -0.75 -22.16 -2.92
N ALA A 644 -0.65 -21.90 -4.23
CA ALA A 644 0.17 -22.68 -5.14
C ALA A 644 1.66 -22.62 -4.75
N ALA A 645 2.19 -21.45 -4.45
CA ALA A 645 3.58 -21.27 -4.03
C ALA A 645 3.88 -22.04 -2.73
N ALA A 646 3.00 -21.94 -1.73
CA ALA A 646 3.15 -22.66 -0.47
C ALA A 646 3.17 -24.19 -0.69
N ALA A 647 2.27 -24.73 -1.53
CA ALA A 647 2.21 -26.13 -1.85
C ALA A 647 3.50 -26.62 -2.56
N VAL A 648 3.99 -25.86 -3.54
CA VAL A 648 5.21 -26.19 -4.28
C VAL A 648 6.43 -26.20 -3.34
N ILE A 649 6.58 -25.20 -2.47
CA ILE A 649 7.71 -25.11 -1.55
C ILE A 649 7.69 -26.26 -0.52
N GLN A 650 6.51 -26.63 -0.01
CA GLN A 650 6.38 -27.75 0.93
C GLN A 650 6.75 -29.11 0.32
N THR A 651 6.44 -29.31 -0.97
CA THR A 651 6.68 -30.60 -1.65
C THR A 651 8.07 -30.71 -2.26
N ALA A 652 8.74 -29.61 -2.59
CA ALA A 652 9.95 -29.58 -3.41
C ALA A 652 11.24 -29.23 -2.67
N ASP A 653 11.29 -29.45 -1.36
CA ASP A 653 12.46 -29.16 -0.51
C ASP A 653 13.12 -27.80 -0.85
N SER A 654 12.36 -26.73 -0.62
CA SER A 654 12.84 -25.35 -0.77
C SER A 654 13.40 -24.98 -2.15
N LEU A 655 12.76 -25.39 -3.25
CA LEU A 655 13.15 -25.13 -4.65
C LEU A 655 14.45 -25.85 -5.11
N ASN A 656 14.89 -26.88 -4.43
CA ASN A 656 16.10 -27.62 -4.83
C ASN A 656 15.85 -28.69 -5.91
N ALA A 657 14.59 -28.96 -6.27
CA ALA A 657 14.25 -29.87 -7.37
C ALA A 657 14.79 -29.33 -8.70
N PRO A 658 15.45 -30.15 -9.54
CA PRO A 658 16.06 -29.72 -10.81
C PRO A 658 15.09 -29.03 -11.76
N GLU A 659 13.83 -29.44 -11.79
CA GLU A 659 12.75 -28.86 -12.57
C GLU A 659 12.35 -27.44 -12.15
N LEU A 660 12.67 -27.04 -10.91
CA LEU A 660 12.43 -25.71 -10.38
C LEU A 660 13.63 -24.77 -10.48
N ALA A 661 14.73 -25.19 -11.11
CA ALA A 661 15.94 -24.38 -11.26
C ALA A 661 15.68 -23.00 -11.91
N PRO A 662 14.84 -22.85 -12.96
CA PRO A 662 14.51 -21.53 -13.52
C PRO A 662 13.74 -20.65 -12.53
N LEU A 663 12.81 -21.24 -11.75
CA LEU A 663 12.06 -20.54 -10.72
C LEU A 663 12.98 -20.08 -9.58
N LYS A 664 13.86 -20.97 -9.11
CA LYS A 664 14.87 -20.68 -8.09
C LYS A 664 15.75 -19.51 -8.47
N ALA A 665 16.32 -19.53 -9.68
CA ALA A 665 17.15 -18.43 -10.19
C ALA A 665 16.37 -17.10 -10.25
N ARG A 666 15.08 -17.16 -10.61
CA ARG A 666 14.23 -15.98 -10.68
C ARG A 666 13.89 -15.41 -9.30
N VAL A 667 13.63 -16.27 -8.34
CA VAL A 667 13.39 -15.90 -6.93
C VAL A 667 14.65 -15.27 -6.33
N GLU A 668 15.82 -15.89 -6.49
CA GLU A 668 17.10 -15.36 -6.01
C GLU A 668 17.41 -13.99 -6.62
N ALA A 669 17.23 -13.80 -7.92
CA ALA A 669 17.44 -12.52 -8.59
C ALA A 669 16.48 -11.41 -8.09
N LEU A 670 15.26 -11.76 -7.65
CA LEU A 670 14.31 -10.81 -7.07
C LEU A 670 14.81 -10.27 -5.71
N PHE A 671 15.32 -11.15 -4.86
CA PHE A 671 15.72 -10.82 -3.49
C PHE A 671 17.13 -10.21 -3.42
N THR A 672 18.06 -10.63 -4.27
CA THR A 672 19.40 -10.00 -4.36
C THR A 672 19.31 -8.52 -4.78
N ARG A 673 18.39 -8.17 -5.67
CA ARG A 673 18.12 -6.77 -6.03
C ARG A 673 17.47 -5.96 -4.89
N GLN A 674 16.74 -6.61 -4.00
CA GLN A 674 16.10 -5.96 -2.84
C GLN A 674 17.08 -5.76 -1.68
N GLU A 675 18.03 -6.65 -1.43
CA GLU A 675 19.07 -6.46 -0.41
C GLU A 675 19.94 -5.22 -0.70
N VAL A 676 20.19 -4.88 -1.97
CA VAL A 676 20.88 -3.64 -2.36
C VAL A 676 20.01 -2.38 -2.10
N SER A 677 18.68 -2.53 -1.97
CA SER A 677 17.75 -1.42 -1.68
C SER A 677 17.29 -1.38 -0.21
N LEU A 678 17.63 -2.40 0.59
CA LEU A 678 17.33 -2.48 2.04
C LEU A 678 18.50 -2.00 2.92
N ASN A 679 19.67 -1.75 2.32
CA ASN A 679 20.82 -1.07 2.90
C ASN A 679 20.81 0.40 2.47
#